data_57f6cc14bc728d3298c0a3740195bf3a
#
_entry.id   57f6cc14bc728d3298c0a3740195bf3a
#
_cell.length_a   1.000
_cell.length_b   1.000
_cell.length_c   1.000
_cell.angle_alpha   90.00
_cell.angle_beta   90.00
_cell.angle_gamma   90.00
#
_symmetry.space_group_name_H-M   'P 1'
#
loop_
_entity.id
_entity.type
_entity.pdbx_description
1 polymer ?
#
loop_
_entity_poly.entity_id
_entity_poly.type
_entity_poly.pdbx_seq_one_letter_code
_entity_poly.pdbx_strand_id
1 'polypeptide(L)'
;MKKRFLAAFMILVMGCALTACDEEEAADGQTEDTASEAEEGSWSIYWYLCGSDLESGGGFATYDLSELMEVELPENVNVVIETGGSSEWQNDVVDADHLQRWLYSSEGLELVDEQPSASMGEAETLADFLQFAKNNYPAEKTAVVFWNHGGGSVSGASFDELYGFDSLTLDEMYTAFASVWEPSEEEQPLELVGFDTCLMATVDVAYTFSDLAHYLVASEETEPANGWYYSQWVGALADDPSMDGEELGRVICDAYYAGCEEVGTQDNTTLSLTDLTKVGPLLTAYDTFGSEALAAACEDPGFFSHFGRVAAKSENYGGNTREQGYTNMVDLGHMARQSSDMLGSAKDVLDALEDCVLYQVGGQYRTEATGLSCYYSYNGDVDDFWGYANIGTGAAFKYFYAYELTGELDDSGMEYIKNMQFEELPEVKNLLSVDWDGAPLDVTDDGISYLTLGPEANDILAGIGFSLYYVDEEDNLMLWLGTDNDMNADWENGVFYDNFRGVWGSIDGNMVFMELSDESEDYTMFSVPILLNGEEYNLQVVYDFTTEEWSILGARQGIDDTGMADKELRLLEEGDEITTIWYAATATGDDDFEAYTADTFTVTADTSFDEMELPDGSYSMVYEMRDAMDNYAYSDAVIFDCADGEIQTTVFTE
;
A
#
# COMPACT_ATOMS: atom_id res chain seq x y z
N MET A 1 8.43 19.27 -21.51
CA MET A 1 8.99 18.08 -22.15
C MET A 1 7.99 17.28 -22.98
N LYS A 2 6.66 17.39 -22.78
CA LYS A 2 5.58 16.64 -23.48
C LYS A 2 5.45 16.82 -25.03
N LYS A 3 6.25 17.57 -25.72
CA LYS A 3 6.10 17.84 -27.17
C LYS A 3 7.19 17.27 -28.09
N ARG A 4 8.12 16.47 -27.60
CA ARG A 4 9.21 15.91 -28.41
C ARG A 4 9.14 14.39 -28.64
N PHE A 5 8.32 13.65 -27.91
CA PHE A 5 8.25 12.18 -27.97
C PHE A 5 7.28 11.62 -29.02
N LEU A 6 6.32 12.38 -29.52
CA LEU A 6 5.34 11.91 -30.51
C LEU A 6 5.91 11.64 -31.93
N ALA A 7 7.17 11.91 -32.19
CA ALA A 7 7.76 11.80 -33.52
C ALA A 7 8.53 10.49 -33.77
N ALA A 8 8.84 9.72 -32.74
CA ALA A 8 9.63 8.48 -32.90
C ALA A 8 8.79 7.24 -33.22
N PHE A 9 7.52 7.22 -32.82
CA PHE A 9 6.62 6.06 -32.97
C PHE A 9 6.16 5.77 -34.40
N MET A 10 6.34 6.67 -35.33
CA MET A 10 5.78 6.61 -36.72
C MET A 10 6.64 5.89 -37.78
N ILE A 11 7.78 5.29 -37.45
CA ILE A 11 8.72 4.85 -38.51
C ILE A 11 8.86 3.32 -38.68
N LEU A 12 8.38 2.49 -37.76
CA LEU A 12 8.68 1.03 -37.78
C LEU A 12 7.56 0.09 -38.24
N VAL A 13 6.36 0.56 -38.58
CA VAL A 13 5.22 -0.29 -38.96
C VAL A 13 4.97 -0.37 -40.48
N MET A 14 5.91 0.03 -41.34
CA MET A 14 5.75 -0.06 -42.79
C MET A 14 6.62 -1.14 -43.45
N GLY A 15 6.23 -2.39 -43.32
CA GLY A 15 6.88 -3.40 -44.13
C GLY A 15 6.46 -4.84 -43.91
N CYS A 16 5.23 -5.23 -44.16
CA CYS A 16 4.87 -6.57 -44.61
C CYS A 16 3.35 -6.71 -44.76
N ALA A 17 2.79 -6.07 -45.75
CA ALA A 17 1.47 -6.46 -46.23
C ALA A 17 1.54 -6.52 -47.75
N LEU A 18 1.81 -7.71 -48.31
CA LEU A 18 1.42 -8.12 -49.65
C LEU A 18 1.96 -9.53 -49.98
N THR A 19 1.18 -10.56 -49.69
CA THR A 19 0.92 -11.63 -50.69
C THR A 19 -0.08 -12.61 -50.08
N ALA A 20 -1.33 -12.43 -50.40
CA ALA A 20 -2.32 -13.48 -50.31
C ALA A 20 -2.70 -13.91 -51.73
N CYS A 21 -2.90 -15.19 -51.86
CA CYS A 21 -3.63 -16.02 -52.85
C CYS A 21 -2.75 -17.11 -53.44
N ASP A 22 -2.98 -18.38 -53.08
CA ASP A 22 -3.85 -19.29 -53.79
C ASP A 22 -3.70 -20.73 -53.30
N GLU A 23 -4.89 -21.36 -53.16
CA GLU A 23 -5.24 -22.77 -53.43
C GLU A 23 -4.87 -23.89 -52.45
N GLU A 24 -5.98 -24.51 -52.03
CA GLU A 24 -6.18 -25.77 -51.33
C GLU A 24 -5.30 -26.94 -51.82
N GLU A 25 -4.71 -27.67 -50.88
CA GLU A 25 -4.67 -29.14 -50.92
C GLU A 25 -4.63 -29.69 -49.52
N ALA A 26 -5.67 -30.48 -49.16
CA ALA A 26 -5.73 -31.22 -47.92
C ALA A 26 -4.64 -32.28 -47.87
N ALA A 27 -3.75 -32.18 -46.90
CA ALA A 27 -2.89 -33.26 -46.47
C ALA A 27 -3.03 -33.49 -44.98
N ASP A 28 -3.62 -34.62 -44.65
CA ASP A 28 -3.63 -35.26 -43.33
C ASP A 28 -2.18 -35.44 -42.87
N GLY A 29 -1.72 -34.62 -41.97
CA GLY A 29 -0.40 -34.66 -41.34
C GLY A 29 -0.58 -34.47 -39.86
N GLN A 30 -0.40 -35.53 -39.11
CA GLN A 30 -0.14 -35.46 -37.69
C GLN A 30 1.00 -34.47 -37.47
N THR A 31 0.70 -33.29 -36.94
CA THR A 31 1.69 -32.42 -36.34
C THR A 31 2.13 -33.11 -35.05
N GLU A 32 3.32 -33.73 -35.06
CA GLU A 32 4.06 -33.96 -33.83
C GLU A 32 4.23 -32.58 -33.16
N ASP A 33 3.68 -32.47 -31.96
CA ASP A 33 3.90 -31.39 -31.03
C ASP A 33 5.39 -31.40 -30.65
N THR A 34 6.22 -30.77 -31.48
CA THR A 34 7.60 -30.47 -31.09
C THR A 34 7.55 -29.19 -30.30
N ALA A 35 7.31 -29.30 -28.97
CA ALA A 35 7.69 -28.24 -28.06
C ALA A 35 9.17 -27.92 -28.38
N SER A 36 9.46 -26.67 -28.75
CA SER A 36 10.83 -26.21 -28.92
C SER A 36 11.51 -26.36 -27.58
N GLU A 37 12.64 -27.13 -27.51
CA GLU A 37 13.43 -27.19 -26.29
C GLU A 37 13.96 -25.76 -26.01
N ALA A 38 13.89 -25.33 -24.75
CA ALA A 38 14.42 -24.04 -24.31
C ALA A 38 15.94 -23.98 -24.61
N GLU A 39 16.40 -22.84 -25.12
CA GLU A 39 17.81 -22.62 -25.42
C GLU A 39 18.57 -22.29 -24.12
N GLU A 40 19.75 -22.90 -23.91
CA GLU A 40 20.60 -22.64 -22.72
C GLU A 40 20.99 -21.16 -22.67
N GLY A 41 20.82 -20.51 -21.52
CA GLY A 41 21.06 -19.08 -21.29
C GLY A 41 20.01 -18.17 -21.90
N SER A 42 18.79 -18.67 -22.19
CA SER A 42 17.69 -17.86 -22.71
C SER A 42 16.77 -17.34 -21.60
N TRP A 43 16.19 -16.17 -21.81
CA TRP A 43 15.16 -15.58 -20.99
C TRP A 43 13.89 -15.30 -21.79
N SER A 44 12.73 -15.54 -21.16
CA SER A 44 11.43 -15.03 -21.58
C SER A 44 10.76 -14.28 -20.45
N ILE A 45 10.45 -13.03 -20.68
CA ILE A 45 9.68 -12.19 -19.77
C ILE A 45 8.24 -12.19 -20.26
N TYR A 46 7.28 -12.62 -19.43
CA TYR A 46 5.86 -12.58 -19.72
C TYR A 46 5.28 -11.40 -18.96
N TRP A 47 4.98 -10.33 -19.68
CA TRP A 47 4.53 -9.06 -19.12
C TRP A 47 3.02 -8.91 -19.28
N TYR A 48 2.30 -9.03 -18.16
CA TYR A 48 0.85 -8.88 -18.08
C TYR A 48 0.54 -7.40 -17.83
N LEU A 49 0.34 -6.64 -18.92
CA LEU A 49 0.24 -5.18 -18.94
C LEU A 49 -1.23 -4.78 -18.99
N CYS A 50 -1.90 -4.72 -17.84
CA CYS A 50 -3.25 -4.20 -17.68
C CYS A 50 -3.20 -2.67 -17.60
N GLY A 51 -3.54 -1.96 -18.67
CA GLY A 51 -3.38 -0.51 -18.76
C GLY A 51 -4.22 0.28 -17.76
N SER A 52 -5.50 -0.11 -17.59
CA SER A 52 -6.46 0.54 -16.70
C SER A 52 -6.54 2.05 -16.90
N ASP A 53 -6.95 2.79 -15.89
CA ASP A 53 -6.97 4.26 -15.82
C ASP A 53 -5.57 4.89 -15.80
N LEU A 54 -4.55 4.17 -15.35
CA LEU A 54 -3.15 4.59 -15.46
C LEU A 54 -2.75 4.85 -16.92
N GLU A 55 -3.25 4.06 -17.85
CA GLU A 55 -3.01 4.27 -19.27
C GLU A 55 -4.00 5.27 -19.87
N SER A 56 -5.31 5.13 -19.61
CA SER A 56 -6.31 6.01 -20.21
C SER A 56 -6.20 7.46 -19.73
N GLY A 57 -5.84 7.66 -18.44
CA GLY A 57 -5.62 8.96 -17.83
C GLY A 57 -4.20 9.51 -18.06
N GLY A 58 -3.17 8.73 -17.69
CA GLY A 58 -1.78 9.17 -17.62
C GLY A 58 -0.88 8.75 -18.78
N GLY A 59 -1.22 7.65 -19.51
CA GLY A 59 -0.36 7.09 -20.56
C GLY A 59 0.89 6.39 -20.00
N PHE A 60 0.83 5.92 -18.76
CA PHE A 60 1.98 5.33 -18.08
C PHE A 60 2.41 4.00 -18.69
N ALA A 61 1.47 3.12 -19.09
CA ALA A 61 1.81 1.89 -19.80
C ALA A 61 2.45 2.16 -21.17
N THR A 62 1.97 3.18 -21.89
CA THR A 62 2.60 3.66 -23.14
C THR A 62 4.01 4.18 -22.89
N TYR A 63 4.26 4.85 -21.76
CA TYR A 63 5.59 5.32 -21.38
C TYR A 63 6.55 4.14 -21.17
N ASP A 64 6.16 3.13 -20.37
CA ASP A 64 6.98 1.96 -20.06
C ASP A 64 7.22 1.07 -21.29
N LEU A 65 6.22 0.93 -22.18
CA LEU A 65 6.42 0.30 -23.49
C LEU A 65 7.47 1.05 -24.33
N SER A 66 7.50 2.38 -24.24
CA SER A 66 8.49 3.18 -24.96
C SER A 66 9.90 2.99 -24.39
N GLU A 67 10.03 2.87 -23.07
CA GLU A 67 11.30 2.53 -22.41
C GLU A 67 11.81 1.15 -22.82
N LEU A 68 10.93 0.13 -22.83
CA LEU A 68 11.29 -1.21 -23.30
C LEU A 68 11.82 -1.15 -24.75
N MET A 69 11.17 -0.38 -25.62
CA MET A 69 11.57 -0.28 -27.03
C MET A 69 12.88 0.50 -27.25
N GLU A 70 13.45 1.15 -26.25
CA GLU A 70 14.81 1.72 -26.32
C GLU A 70 15.91 0.66 -26.22
N VAL A 71 15.58 -0.58 -25.75
CA VAL A 71 16.53 -1.66 -25.54
C VAL A 71 16.68 -2.52 -26.80
N GLU A 72 17.90 -2.74 -27.27
CA GLU A 72 18.19 -3.73 -28.32
C GLU A 72 18.37 -5.12 -27.70
N LEU A 73 17.38 -6.00 -27.84
CA LEU A 73 17.43 -7.35 -27.27
C LEU A 73 18.34 -8.30 -28.10
N PRO A 74 19.11 -9.18 -27.45
CA PRO A 74 19.81 -10.28 -28.14
C PRO A 74 18.83 -11.39 -28.54
N GLU A 75 19.27 -12.32 -29.42
CA GLU A 75 18.41 -13.40 -29.96
C GLU A 75 17.85 -14.34 -28.89
N ASN A 76 18.50 -14.44 -27.73
CA ASN A 76 18.11 -15.33 -26.62
C ASN A 76 17.31 -14.65 -25.49
N VAL A 77 16.82 -13.41 -25.71
CA VAL A 77 15.93 -12.71 -24.78
C VAL A 77 14.67 -12.28 -25.51
N ASN A 78 13.50 -12.61 -24.96
CA ASN A 78 12.20 -12.23 -25.47
C ASN A 78 11.35 -11.58 -24.37
N VAL A 79 10.52 -10.61 -24.76
CA VAL A 79 9.43 -10.08 -23.92
C VAL A 79 8.11 -10.36 -24.64
N VAL A 80 7.26 -11.16 -24.01
CA VAL A 80 5.90 -11.47 -24.50
C VAL A 80 4.93 -10.65 -23.67
N ILE A 81 4.14 -9.80 -24.32
CA ILE A 81 3.31 -8.82 -23.62
C ILE A 81 1.84 -9.11 -23.92
N GLU A 82 0.96 -9.12 -22.91
CA GLU A 82 -0.48 -9.00 -23.11
C GLU A 82 -0.92 -7.60 -22.72
N THR A 83 -1.60 -6.90 -23.63
CA THR A 83 -2.16 -5.56 -23.39
C THR A 83 -3.67 -5.60 -23.40
N GLY A 84 -4.29 -4.86 -22.47
CA GLY A 84 -5.74 -4.72 -22.32
C GLY A 84 -6.11 -3.86 -21.13
N GLY A 85 -7.35 -3.94 -20.68
CA GLY A 85 -7.84 -3.36 -19.43
C GLY A 85 -7.98 -1.84 -19.40
N SER A 86 -7.67 -1.12 -20.48
CA SER A 86 -7.78 0.34 -20.56
C SER A 86 -8.80 0.79 -21.60
N SER A 87 -9.56 1.83 -21.27
CA SER A 87 -10.58 2.41 -22.16
C SER A 87 -10.00 3.22 -23.32
N GLU A 88 -8.77 3.71 -23.18
CA GLU A 88 -8.01 4.43 -24.21
C GLU A 88 -6.52 4.19 -24.01
N TRP A 89 -5.78 3.91 -25.09
CA TRP A 89 -4.32 3.84 -25.10
C TRP A 89 -3.74 5.13 -25.65
N GLN A 90 -2.74 5.70 -24.97
CA GLN A 90 -2.11 6.96 -25.36
C GLN A 90 -1.06 6.77 -26.48
N ASN A 91 -1.25 5.71 -27.28
CA ASN A 91 -0.46 5.41 -28.47
C ASN A 91 -1.37 4.96 -29.62
N ASP A 92 -0.87 4.95 -30.86
CA ASP A 92 -1.61 4.58 -32.06
C ASP A 92 -1.46 3.07 -32.42
N VAL A 93 -0.89 2.24 -31.54
CA VAL A 93 -0.48 0.86 -31.84
C VAL A 93 -1.39 -0.15 -31.14
N VAL A 94 -1.66 0.05 -29.85
CA VAL A 94 -2.49 -0.85 -29.04
C VAL A 94 -3.96 -0.50 -29.23
N ASP A 95 -4.78 -1.53 -29.46
CA ASP A 95 -6.23 -1.42 -29.66
C ASP A 95 -6.97 -1.68 -28.33
N ALA A 96 -7.67 -0.68 -27.80
CA ALA A 96 -8.45 -0.77 -26.57
C ALA A 96 -9.64 -1.75 -26.62
N ASP A 97 -10.13 -2.10 -27.84
CA ASP A 97 -11.29 -3.00 -28.01
C ASP A 97 -10.91 -4.49 -27.92
N HIS A 98 -9.61 -4.83 -27.82
CA HIS A 98 -9.11 -6.21 -27.88
C HIS A 98 -8.03 -6.47 -26.81
N LEU A 99 -7.91 -7.72 -26.38
CA LEU A 99 -6.68 -8.20 -25.77
C LEU A 99 -5.68 -8.49 -26.89
N GLN A 100 -4.47 -7.90 -26.82
CA GLN A 100 -3.45 -8.08 -27.86
C GLN A 100 -2.17 -8.64 -27.26
N ARG A 101 -1.59 -9.66 -27.97
CA ARG A 101 -0.33 -10.29 -27.57
C ARG A 101 0.79 -9.84 -28.50
N TRP A 102 1.82 -9.30 -27.90
CA TRP A 102 2.96 -8.75 -28.59
C TRP A 102 4.22 -9.55 -28.25
N LEU A 103 5.10 -9.70 -29.22
CA LEU A 103 6.46 -10.16 -29.03
C LEU A 103 7.41 -8.99 -29.23
N TYR A 104 8.22 -8.66 -28.23
CA TYR A 104 9.39 -7.82 -28.38
C TYR A 104 10.65 -8.68 -28.34
N SER A 105 11.45 -8.63 -29.40
CA SER A 105 12.65 -9.45 -29.61
C SER A 105 13.73 -8.66 -30.34
N SER A 106 14.83 -9.31 -30.73
CA SER A 106 15.87 -8.69 -31.57
C SER A 106 15.36 -8.16 -32.91
N GLU A 107 14.17 -8.57 -33.35
CA GLU A 107 13.50 -8.06 -34.59
C GLU A 107 12.57 -6.86 -34.31
N GLY A 108 12.40 -6.45 -33.05
CA GLY A 108 11.51 -5.38 -32.61
C GLY A 108 10.16 -5.89 -32.11
N LEU A 109 9.16 -5.00 -32.03
CA LEU A 109 7.82 -5.29 -31.54
C LEU A 109 6.91 -5.80 -32.68
N GLU A 110 6.29 -6.97 -32.49
CA GLU A 110 5.37 -7.60 -33.44
C GLU A 110 4.08 -8.01 -32.74
N LEU A 111 2.91 -7.70 -33.33
CA LEU A 111 1.62 -8.25 -32.89
C LEU A 111 1.55 -9.71 -33.34
N VAL A 112 1.49 -10.64 -32.38
CA VAL A 112 1.55 -12.08 -32.67
C VAL A 112 0.22 -12.81 -32.46
N ASP A 113 -0.70 -12.21 -31.66
CA ASP A 113 -2.05 -12.74 -31.46
C ASP A 113 -3.00 -11.61 -31.04
N GLU A 114 -4.30 -11.79 -31.25
CA GLU A 114 -5.36 -10.87 -30.87
C GLU A 114 -6.60 -11.66 -30.42
N GLN A 115 -7.15 -11.30 -29.27
CA GLN A 115 -8.30 -11.94 -28.67
C GLN A 115 -9.43 -10.91 -28.43
N PRO A 116 -10.70 -11.35 -28.37
CA PRO A 116 -11.77 -10.46 -27.92
C PRO A 116 -11.46 -9.91 -26.51
N SER A 117 -11.92 -8.68 -26.24
CA SER A 117 -11.82 -8.11 -24.89
C SER A 117 -12.43 -9.04 -23.84
N ALA A 118 -11.69 -9.25 -22.77
CA ALA A 118 -12.06 -9.99 -21.56
C ALA A 118 -11.42 -9.31 -20.35
N SER A 119 -11.96 -9.52 -19.14
CA SER A 119 -11.39 -8.95 -17.93
C SER A 119 -9.98 -9.47 -17.70
N MET A 120 -9.03 -8.56 -17.53
CA MET A 120 -7.66 -8.89 -17.08
C MET A 120 -7.61 -9.18 -15.57
N GLY A 121 -8.69 -8.92 -14.82
CA GLY A 121 -8.90 -9.35 -13.44
C GLY A 121 -9.38 -10.80 -13.27
N GLU A 122 -9.54 -11.57 -14.34
CA GLU A 122 -10.05 -12.94 -14.29
C GLU A 122 -8.92 -13.98 -14.45
N ALA A 123 -8.93 -15.03 -13.61
CA ALA A 123 -7.94 -16.12 -13.65
C ALA A 123 -7.85 -16.81 -15.02
N GLU A 124 -8.98 -16.93 -15.76
CA GLU A 124 -9.03 -17.58 -17.07
C GLU A 124 -8.26 -16.77 -18.14
N THR A 125 -8.35 -15.44 -18.09
CA THR A 125 -7.63 -14.54 -19.01
C THR A 125 -6.11 -14.63 -18.77
N LEU A 126 -5.68 -14.56 -17.50
CA LEU A 126 -4.28 -14.74 -17.15
C LEU A 126 -3.75 -16.12 -17.56
N ALA A 127 -4.49 -17.19 -17.27
CA ALA A 127 -4.10 -18.56 -17.62
C ALA A 127 -3.93 -18.75 -19.14
N ASP A 128 -4.82 -18.16 -19.94
CA ASP A 128 -4.74 -18.24 -21.41
C ASP A 128 -3.49 -17.52 -21.95
N PHE A 129 -3.18 -16.33 -21.42
CA PHE A 129 -1.94 -15.64 -21.75
C PHE A 129 -0.69 -16.44 -21.36
N LEU A 130 -0.61 -16.90 -20.12
CA LEU A 130 0.53 -17.67 -19.63
C LEU A 130 0.74 -18.96 -20.43
N GLN A 131 -0.35 -19.65 -20.77
CA GLN A 131 -0.28 -20.86 -21.60
C GLN A 131 0.16 -20.55 -23.04
N PHE A 132 -0.31 -19.45 -23.63
CA PHE A 132 0.15 -18.97 -24.94
C PHE A 132 1.64 -18.65 -24.93
N ALA A 133 2.09 -17.86 -23.95
CA ALA A 133 3.48 -17.44 -23.85
C ALA A 133 4.42 -18.65 -23.64
N LYS A 134 4.08 -19.55 -22.72
CA LYS A 134 4.83 -20.77 -22.46
C LYS A 134 4.95 -21.69 -23.68
N ASN A 135 3.87 -21.83 -24.47
CA ASN A 135 3.87 -22.74 -25.63
C ASN A 135 4.66 -22.18 -26.81
N ASN A 136 4.66 -20.87 -27.00
CA ASN A 136 5.24 -20.24 -28.18
C ASN A 136 6.65 -19.69 -27.96
N TYR A 137 6.96 -19.29 -26.72
CA TYR A 137 8.21 -18.61 -26.35
C TYR A 137 8.84 -19.19 -25.09
N PRO A 138 9.10 -20.52 -25.05
CA PRO A 138 9.76 -21.15 -23.90
C PRO A 138 11.22 -20.69 -23.80
N ALA A 139 11.71 -20.54 -22.57
CA ALA A 139 13.11 -20.20 -22.29
C ALA A 139 13.63 -21.04 -21.11
N GLU A 140 14.95 -21.06 -20.91
CA GLU A 140 15.55 -21.70 -19.73
C GLU A 140 15.10 -20.99 -18.44
N LYS A 141 15.04 -19.66 -18.49
CA LYS A 141 14.59 -18.82 -17.38
C LYS A 141 13.36 -18.02 -17.80
N THR A 142 12.34 -18.04 -16.99
CA THR A 142 11.09 -17.31 -17.24
C THR A 142 10.78 -16.40 -16.07
N ALA A 143 10.51 -15.12 -16.36
CA ALA A 143 9.94 -14.18 -15.44
C ALA A 143 8.49 -13.85 -15.85
N VAL A 144 7.59 -13.71 -14.87
CA VAL A 144 6.26 -13.15 -15.09
C VAL A 144 6.19 -11.81 -14.34
N VAL A 145 5.83 -10.75 -15.03
CA VAL A 145 5.73 -9.39 -14.48
C VAL A 145 4.30 -8.88 -14.64
N PHE A 146 3.70 -8.48 -13.54
CA PHE A 146 2.41 -7.78 -13.51
C PHE A 146 2.65 -6.29 -13.54
N TRP A 147 1.83 -5.57 -14.25
CA TRP A 147 1.86 -4.10 -14.33
C TRP A 147 0.46 -3.54 -14.20
N ASN A 148 0.19 -2.76 -13.18
CA ASN A 148 -1.06 -2.04 -12.93
C ASN A 148 -1.07 -1.41 -11.52
N HIS A 149 -2.25 -1.15 -10.97
CA HIS A 149 -2.48 -0.99 -9.54
C HIS A 149 -2.32 -2.31 -8.78
N GLY A 150 -2.07 -2.21 -7.47
CA GLY A 150 -2.07 -3.30 -6.52
C GLY A 150 -2.82 -2.91 -5.25
N GLY A 151 -3.45 -3.89 -4.60
CA GLY A 151 -4.23 -3.75 -3.37
C GLY A 151 -3.80 -4.73 -2.27
N GLY A 152 -2.56 -5.25 -2.36
CA GLY A 152 -1.99 -6.14 -1.35
C GLY A 152 -2.65 -7.52 -1.26
N SER A 153 -2.64 -8.09 -0.05
CA SER A 153 -3.08 -9.48 0.16
C SER A 153 -4.55 -9.73 -0.15
N VAL A 154 -5.42 -8.74 0.09
CA VAL A 154 -6.88 -8.92 -0.01
C VAL A 154 -7.39 -8.62 -1.41
N SER A 155 -7.00 -7.49 -1.97
CA SER A 155 -7.52 -7.03 -3.27
C SER A 155 -6.67 -7.46 -4.47
N GLY A 156 -5.44 -7.94 -4.24
CA GLY A 156 -4.57 -8.47 -5.30
C GLY A 156 -4.04 -7.40 -6.25
N ALA A 157 -4.02 -7.69 -7.57
CA ALA A 157 -3.46 -6.79 -8.59
C ALA A 157 -4.20 -6.88 -9.93
N SER A 158 -3.85 -6.02 -10.88
CA SER A 158 -4.41 -6.00 -12.24
C SER A 158 -5.89 -5.61 -12.28
N PHE A 159 -6.19 -4.41 -11.79
CA PHE A 159 -7.54 -3.82 -11.80
C PHE A 159 -7.93 -3.37 -13.20
N ASP A 160 -8.98 -3.94 -13.78
CA ASP A 160 -9.42 -3.69 -15.15
C ASP A 160 -10.51 -2.61 -15.20
N GLU A 161 -10.19 -1.43 -15.73
CA GLU A 161 -11.10 -0.29 -15.88
C GLU A 161 -12.35 -0.65 -16.70
N LEU A 162 -12.22 -1.50 -17.72
CA LEU A 162 -13.31 -1.87 -18.62
C LEU A 162 -14.35 -2.78 -17.94
N TYR A 163 -13.95 -3.46 -16.87
CA TYR A 163 -14.78 -4.41 -16.13
C TYR A 163 -15.05 -3.95 -14.69
N GLY A 164 -15.07 -2.62 -14.46
CA GLY A 164 -15.42 -2.05 -13.17
C GLY A 164 -14.35 -2.25 -12.09
N PHE A 165 -13.10 -2.22 -12.50
CA PHE A 165 -11.92 -2.47 -11.66
C PHE A 165 -11.91 -3.86 -11.02
N ASP A 166 -12.44 -4.87 -11.74
CA ASP A 166 -12.23 -6.27 -11.41
C ASP A 166 -10.74 -6.59 -11.36
N SER A 167 -10.29 -7.32 -10.33
CA SER A 167 -8.87 -7.53 -10.04
C SER A 167 -8.54 -9.00 -9.79
N LEU A 168 -7.32 -9.41 -10.09
CA LEU A 168 -6.81 -10.75 -9.78
C LEU A 168 -6.52 -10.87 -8.28
N THR A 169 -7.32 -11.65 -7.58
CA THR A 169 -7.03 -12.09 -6.21
C THR A 169 -5.87 -13.10 -6.16
N LEU A 170 -5.28 -13.31 -4.99
CA LEU A 170 -4.17 -14.29 -4.83
C LEU A 170 -4.60 -15.71 -5.22
N ASP A 171 -5.83 -16.12 -4.89
CA ASP A 171 -6.37 -17.44 -5.26
C ASP A 171 -6.55 -17.58 -6.78
N GLU A 172 -6.94 -16.52 -7.47
CA GLU A 172 -7.07 -16.48 -8.93
C GLU A 172 -5.72 -16.53 -9.61
N MET A 173 -4.74 -15.75 -9.12
CA MET A 173 -3.36 -15.83 -9.61
C MET A 173 -2.82 -17.25 -9.45
N TYR A 174 -2.92 -17.84 -8.24
CA TYR A 174 -2.47 -19.21 -8.01
C TYR A 174 -3.17 -20.20 -8.94
N THR A 175 -4.49 -20.10 -9.10
CA THR A 175 -5.27 -20.95 -9.99
C THR A 175 -4.81 -20.86 -11.45
N ALA A 176 -4.56 -19.65 -11.94
CA ALA A 176 -4.05 -19.41 -13.29
C ALA A 176 -2.66 -20.06 -13.49
N PHE A 177 -1.72 -19.77 -12.59
CA PHE A 177 -0.36 -20.33 -12.68
C PHE A 177 -0.34 -21.86 -12.55
N ALA A 178 -1.04 -22.42 -11.57
CA ALA A 178 -1.12 -23.86 -11.33
C ALA A 178 -1.82 -24.62 -12.49
N SER A 179 -2.63 -23.94 -13.29
CA SER A 179 -3.22 -24.53 -14.51
C SER A 179 -2.19 -24.67 -15.64
N VAL A 180 -1.13 -23.86 -15.62
CA VAL A 180 -0.09 -23.80 -16.67
C VAL A 180 1.18 -24.55 -16.27
N TRP A 181 1.60 -24.45 -15.02
CA TRP A 181 2.76 -25.14 -14.47
C TRP A 181 2.35 -26.08 -13.35
N GLU A 182 3.12 -27.14 -13.15
CA GLU A 182 2.96 -28.03 -11.99
C GLU A 182 3.71 -27.40 -10.80
N PRO A 183 3.01 -26.98 -9.73
CA PRO A 183 3.65 -26.39 -8.55
C PRO A 183 4.62 -27.35 -7.89
N SER A 184 5.78 -26.88 -7.43
CA SER A 184 6.82 -27.71 -6.80
C SER A 184 7.67 -26.90 -5.82
N GLU A 185 7.74 -27.33 -4.58
CA GLU A 185 8.64 -26.76 -3.56
C GLU A 185 10.13 -27.14 -3.78
N GLU A 186 10.41 -28.20 -4.57
CA GLU A 186 11.78 -28.69 -4.79
C GLU A 186 12.40 -28.09 -6.06
N GLU A 187 11.57 -27.77 -7.07
CA GLU A 187 12.01 -27.30 -8.38
C GLU A 187 10.90 -26.37 -8.96
N GLN A 188 10.89 -25.13 -8.53
CA GLN A 188 9.92 -24.12 -8.97
C GLN A 188 10.04 -23.90 -10.50
N PRO A 189 8.90 -23.82 -11.21
CA PRO A 189 8.92 -23.74 -12.68
C PRO A 189 9.34 -22.36 -13.24
N LEU A 190 9.29 -21.31 -12.42
CA LEU A 190 9.63 -19.95 -12.83
C LEU A 190 10.87 -19.45 -12.09
N GLU A 191 11.65 -18.66 -12.77
CA GLU A 191 12.82 -18.01 -12.16
C GLU A 191 12.38 -16.83 -11.27
N LEU A 192 11.43 -15.99 -11.73
CA LEU A 192 11.01 -14.80 -11.03
C LEU A 192 9.54 -14.50 -11.28
N VAL A 193 8.82 -14.06 -10.26
CA VAL A 193 7.56 -13.32 -10.37
C VAL A 193 7.76 -11.92 -9.86
N GLY A 194 7.25 -10.92 -10.58
CA GLY A 194 7.42 -9.51 -10.27
C GLY A 194 6.11 -8.75 -10.32
N PHE A 195 5.96 -7.78 -9.44
CA PHE A 195 4.81 -6.91 -9.35
C PHE A 195 5.25 -5.45 -9.44
N ASP A 196 5.17 -4.87 -10.64
CA ASP A 196 5.23 -3.42 -10.86
C ASP A 196 3.85 -2.85 -10.51
N THR A 197 3.51 -2.98 -9.25
CA THR A 197 2.20 -2.64 -8.67
C THR A 197 2.37 -2.32 -7.18
N CYS A 198 1.47 -1.53 -6.62
CA CYS A 198 1.46 -1.19 -5.20
C CYS A 198 1.28 -2.43 -4.30
N LEU A 199 1.86 -2.44 -3.10
CA LEU A 199 1.50 -3.25 -1.93
C LEU A 199 1.67 -4.78 -2.06
N MET A 200 2.31 -5.31 -3.09
CA MET A 200 2.36 -6.77 -3.32
C MET A 200 3.52 -7.48 -2.62
N ALA A 201 4.43 -6.78 -1.92
CA ALA A 201 5.43 -7.44 -1.08
C ALA A 201 4.83 -7.85 0.27
N THR A 202 4.00 -8.88 0.26
CA THR A 202 3.36 -9.40 1.47
C THR A 202 3.74 -10.86 1.74
N VAL A 203 3.65 -11.27 3.02
CA VAL A 203 3.86 -12.68 3.39
C VAL A 203 2.87 -13.61 2.67
N ASP A 204 1.67 -13.13 2.34
CA ASP A 204 0.63 -13.89 1.64
C ASP A 204 0.95 -14.07 0.16
N VAL A 205 1.48 -13.05 -0.51
CA VAL A 205 1.97 -13.12 -1.88
C VAL A 205 3.18 -14.07 -1.95
N ALA A 206 4.14 -13.92 -1.02
CA ALA A 206 5.30 -14.81 -0.94
C ALA A 206 4.88 -16.28 -0.73
N TYR A 207 3.86 -16.54 0.09
CA TYR A 207 3.26 -17.88 0.23
C TYR A 207 2.64 -18.37 -1.07
N THR A 208 1.83 -17.53 -1.72
CA THR A 208 1.09 -17.90 -2.94
C THR A 208 2.01 -18.36 -4.07
N PHE A 209 3.20 -17.77 -4.18
CA PHE A 209 4.15 -18.09 -5.24
C PHE A 209 5.33 -18.99 -4.81
N SER A 210 5.36 -19.46 -3.55
CA SER A 210 6.50 -20.21 -3.00
C SER A 210 6.81 -21.55 -3.67
N ASP A 211 5.82 -22.18 -4.30
CA ASP A 211 5.97 -23.43 -5.08
C ASP A 211 5.92 -23.20 -6.60
N LEU A 212 5.88 -21.95 -7.05
CA LEU A 212 5.76 -21.54 -8.45
C LEU A 212 6.97 -20.78 -8.97
N ALA A 213 7.66 -19.99 -8.13
CA ALA A 213 8.80 -19.17 -8.55
C ALA A 213 9.93 -19.22 -7.53
N HIS A 214 11.19 -19.03 -8.00
CA HIS A 214 12.36 -18.93 -7.13
C HIS A 214 12.40 -17.59 -6.40
N TYR A 215 12.06 -16.50 -7.09
CA TYR A 215 12.18 -15.14 -6.57
C TYR A 215 10.91 -14.34 -6.75
N LEU A 216 10.65 -13.44 -5.78
CA LEU A 216 9.62 -12.42 -5.83
C LEU A 216 10.28 -11.05 -5.80
N VAL A 217 9.86 -10.15 -6.71
CA VAL A 217 10.18 -8.72 -6.65
C VAL A 217 8.87 -7.95 -6.51
N ALA A 218 8.71 -7.21 -5.43
CA ALA A 218 7.49 -6.45 -5.13
C ALA A 218 7.75 -5.33 -4.12
N SER A 219 6.82 -4.39 -4.02
CA SER A 219 6.84 -3.29 -3.07
C SER A 219 5.90 -3.53 -1.89
N GLU A 220 6.33 -3.15 -0.67
CA GLU A 220 5.47 -3.07 0.52
C GLU A 220 4.59 -1.82 0.46
N GLU A 221 5.13 -0.71 -0.07
CA GLU A 221 4.47 0.58 -0.20
C GLU A 221 3.82 0.74 -1.58
N THR A 222 3.04 1.80 -1.77
CA THR A 222 2.57 2.21 -3.08
C THR A 222 3.74 2.61 -3.97
N GLU A 223 3.76 2.08 -5.19
CA GLU A 223 4.76 2.43 -6.18
C GLU A 223 4.35 3.70 -6.95
N PRO A 224 5.27 4.65 -7.19
CA PRO A 224 4.99 5.76 -8.10
C PRO A 224 4.75 5.30 -9.53
N ALA A 225 3.86 5.99 -10.25
CA ALA A 225 3.43 5.62 -11.60
C ALA A 225 4.53 5.63 -12.68
N ASN A 226 5.75 6.09 -12.36
CA ASN A 226 6.91 5.96 -13.25
C ASN A 226 7.41 4.52 -13.41
N GLY A 227 6.92 3.57 -12.61
CA GLY A 227 7.22 2.15 -12.76
C GLY A 227 8.68 1.75 -12.58
N TRP A 228 9.04 0.59 -13.11
CA TRP A 228 10.30 -0.09 -12.85
C TRP A 228 11.49 0.32 -13.74
N TYR A 229 11.43 1.39 -14.50
CA TYR A 229 12.50 1.88 -15.40
C TYR A 229 12.99 0.79 -16.38
N TYR A 230 12.10 0.38 -17.27
CA TYR A 230 12.27 -0.78 -18.18
C TYR A 230 13.52 -0.68 -19.06
N SER A 231 13.90 0.50 -19.54
CA SER A 231 15.11 0.67 -20.34
C SER A 231 16.38 0.29 -19.57
N GLN A 232 16.41 0.46 -18.25
CA GLN A 232 17.58 0.16 -17.43
C GLN A 232 17.69 -1.32 -17.09
N TRP A 233 16.64 -1.93 -16.48
CA TRP A 233 16.75 -3.31 -16.04
C TRP A 233 16.68 -4.33 -17.18
N VAL A 234 15.83 -4.13 -18.21
CA VAL A 234 15.81 -4.97 -19.41
C VAL A 234 17.10 -4.77 -20.22
N GLY A 235 17.63 -3.52 -20.26
CA GLY A 235 18.93 -3.22 -20.87
C GLY A 235 20.08 -3.99 -20.21
N ALA A 236 20.10 -4.05 -18.88
CA ALA A 236 21.10 -4.83 -18.14
C ALA A 236 20.99 -6.34 -18.43
N LEU A 237 19.75 -6.88 -18.50
CA LEU A 237 19.53 -8.28 -18.89
C LEU A 237 19.95 -8.53 -20.35
N ALA A 238 19.70 -7.59 -21.26
CA ALA A 238 20.14 -7.71 -22.66
C ALA A 238 21.67 -7.71 -22.80
N ASP A 239 22.36 -6.93 -21.97
CA ASP A 239 23.82 -6.87 -21.92
C ASP A 239 24.45 -8.14 -21.31
N ASP A 240 23.78 -8.77 -20.34
CA ASP A 240 24.22 -10.02 -19.73
C ASP A 240 23.07 -11.02 -19.49
N PRO A 241 22.65 -11.77 -20.51
CA PRO A 241 21.59 -12.78 -20.36
C PRO A 241 21.97 -13.98 -19.48
N SER A 242 23.21 -14.06 -19.00
CA SER A 242 23.65 -15.13 -18.09
C SER A 242 23.19 -14.90 -16.65
N MET A 243 22.71 -13.70 -16.30
CA MET A 243 22.16 -13.40 -14.97
C MET A 243 21.20 -14.47 -14.50
N ASP A 244 21.23 -14.79 -13.21
CA ASP A 244 20.17 -15.56 -12.55
C ASP A 244 19.08 -14.63 -12.01
N GLY A 245 18.03 -15.21 -11.39
CA GLY A 245 16.91 -14.44 -10.88
C GLY A 245 17.27 -13.55 -9.71
N GLU A 246 18.27 -13.93 -8.89
CA GLU A 246 18.77 -13.08 -7.80
C GLU A 246 19.45 -11.83 -8.37
N GLU A 247 20.34 -12.01 -9.34
CA GLU A 247 21.06 -10.91 -9.99
C GLU A 247 20.09 -9.97 -10.71
N LEU A 248 19.10 -10.54 -11.44
CA LEU A 248 18.08 -9.76 -12.13
C LEU A 248 17.18 -8.99 -11.14
N GLY A 249 16.73 -9.62 -10.05
CA GLY A 249 15.90 -8.97 -9.04
C GLY A 249 16.60 -7.79 -8.37
N ARG A 250 17.90 -7.89 -8.09
CA ARG A 250 18.70 -6.75 -7.58
C ARG A 250 18.77 -5.61 -8.58
N VAL A 251 18.97 -5.94 -9.86
CA VAL A 251 18.98 -4.93 -10.94
C VAL A 251 17.65 -4.23 -11.07
N ILE A 252 16.53 -4.96 -10.94
CA ILE A 252 15.18 -4.36 -10.95
C ILE A 252 15.02 -3.38 -9.78
N CYS A 253 15.38 -3.78 -8.55
CA CYS A 253 15.30 -2.90 -7.39
C CYS A 253 16.14 -1.62 -7.56
N ASP A 254 17.38 -1.74 -8.04
CA ASP A 254 18.26 -0.59 -8.27
C ASP A 254 17.74 0.32 -9.39
N ALA A 255 17.20 -0.25 -10.48
CA ALA A 255 16.63 0.48 -11.59
C ALA A 255 15.37 1.26 -11.17
N TYR A 256 14.47 0.63 -10.44
CA TYR A 256 13.28 1.26 -9.88
C TYR A 256 13.64 2.48 -9.01
N TYR A 257 14.54 2.29 -8.03
CA TYR A 257 14.94 3.37 -7.15
C TYR A 257 15.61 4.53 -7.93
N ALA A 258 16.47 4.21 -8.91
CA ALA A 258 17.09 5.23 -9.75
C ALA A 258 16.05 5.98 -10.61
N GLY A 259 15.02 5.31 -11.11
CA GLY A 259 13.89 5.94 -11.81
C GLY A 259 13.11 6.89 -10.90
N CYS A 260 12.84 6.47 -9.66
CA CYS A 260 12.21 7.33 -8.65
C CYS A 260 13.07 8.56 -8.31
N GLU A 261 14.41 8.39 -8.18
CA GLU A 261 15.33 9.53 -7.97
C GLU A 261 15.32 10.51 -9.15
N GLU A 262 15.21 10.03 -10.39
CA GLU A 262 15.19 10.89 -11.58
C GLU A 262 13.95 11.81 -11.61
N VAL A 263 12.81 11.31 -11.14
CA VAL A 263 11.54 12.06 -11.13
C VAL A 263 11.21 12.68 -9.76
N GLY A 264 11.97 12.38 -8.70
CA GLY A 264 11.82 12.97 -7.36
C GLY A 264 10.73 12.32 -6.51
N THR A 265 10.45 11.02 -6.69
CA THR A 265 9.42 10.27 -5.95
C THR A 265 10.00 9.20 -5.01
N GLN A 266 11.33 9.20 -4.80
CA GLN A 266 12.04 8.14 -4.07
C GLN A 266 11.80 8.13 -2.55
N ASP A 267 11.33 9.23 -1.97
CA ASP A 267 11.40 9.44 -0.52
C ASP A 267 10.52 8.49 0.31
N ASN A 268 9.42 8.01 -0.29
CA ASN A 268 8.44 7.13 0.34
C ASN A 268 8.25 5.82 -0.43
N THR A 269 9.28 5.31 -1.11
CA THR A 269 9.21 4.08 -1.92
C THR A 269 9.87 2.91 -1.23
N THR A 270 9.43 1.70 -1.55
CA THR A 270 10.09 0.42 -1.23
C THR A 270 10.12 -0.49 -2.44
N LEU A 271 11.09 -1.35 -2.56
CA LEU A 271 11.06 -2.53 -3.43
C LEU A 271 12.00 -3.60 -2.86
N SER A 272 11.54 -4.83 -2.80
CA SER A 272 12.31 -5.93 -2.21
C SER A 272 12.44 -7.13 -3.16
N LEU A 273 13.53 -7.88 -2.98
CA LEU A 273 13.80 -9.17 -3.61
C LEU A 273 13.75 -10.26 -2.55
N THR A 274 12.78 -11.16 -2.66
CA THR A 274 12.57 -12.28 -1.73
C THR A 274 12.91 -13.61 -2.40
N ASP A 275 13.72 -14.44 -1.73
CA ASP A 275 13.98 -15.84 -2.10
C ASP A 275 12.82 -16.74 -1.61
N LEU A 276 11.91 -17.06 -2.51
CA LEU A 276 10.72 -17.85 -2.22
C LEU A 276 11.04 -19.29 -1.79
N THR A 277 12.21 -19.82 -2.14
CA THR A 277 12.66 -21.15 -1.68
C THR A 277 12.92 -21.19 -0.17
N LYS A 278 13.05 -20.02 0.48
CA LYS A 278 13.29 -19.85 1.91
C LYS A 278 12.09 -19.35 2.70
N VAL A 279 10.95 -19.14 2.05
CA VAL A 279 9.73 -18.63 2.71
C VAL A 279 9.12 -19.63 3.70
N GLY A 280 9.28 -20.94 3.51
CA GLY A 280 8.75 -21.97 4.42
C GLY A 280 9.12 -21.78 5.92
N PRO A 281 10.40 -21.52 6.27
CA PRO A 281 10.78 -21.16 7.64
C PRO A 281 10.10 -19.86 8.13
N LEU A 282 9.96 -18.83 7.28
CA LEU A 282 9.26 -17.59 7.62
C LEU A 282 7.79 -17.83 7.94
N LEU A 283 7.08 -18.62 7.12
CA LEU A 283 5.68 -18.98 7.37
C LEU A 283 5.51 -19.74 8.69
N THR A 284 6.46 -20.61 9.03
CA THR A 284 6.46 -21.32 10.31
C THR A 284 6.68 -20.36 11.49
N ALA A 285 7.60 -19.41 11.35
CA ALA A 285 7.86 -18.39 12.35
C ALA A 285 6.68 -17.45 12.51
N TYR A 286 6.06 -17.02 11.41
CA TYR A 286 4.87 -16.17 11.39
C TYR A 286 3.65 -16.85 12.07
N ASP A 287 3.38 -18.12 11.77
CA ASP A 287 2.30 -18.87 12.45
C ASP A 287 2.59 -19.08 13.94
N THR A 288 3.86 -19.27 14.30
CA THR A 288 4.28 -19.36 15.72
C THR A 288 4.09 -18.02 16.43
N PHE A 289 4.42 -16.91 15.76
CA PHE A 289 4.26 -15.57 16.28
C PHE A 289 2.78 -15.24 16.52
N GLY A 290 1.91 -15.54 15.55
CA GLY A 290 0.46 -15.42 15.72
C GLY A 290 -0.11 -16.34 16.80
N SER A 291 0.44 -17.57 16.94
CA SER A 291 0.04 -18.49 18.01
C SER A 291 0.40 -17.95 19.39
N GLU A 292 1.58 -17.36 19.55
CA GLU A 292 1.99 -16.75 20.81
C GLU A 292 1.15 -15.51 21.13
N ALA A 293 0.84 -14.67 20.11
CA ALA A 293 -0.06 -13.53 20.27
C ALA A 293 -1.48 -13.96 20.69
N LEU A 294 -2.04 -14.98 20.03
CA LEU A 294 -3.35 -15.55 20.40
C LEU A 294 -3.33 -16.12 21.83
N ALA A 295 -2.26 -16.81 22.23
CA ALA A 295 -2.12 -17.33 23.59
C ALA A 295 -2.08 -16.20 24.61
N ALA A 296 -1.33 -15.14 24.36
CA ALA A 296 -1.27 -13.97 25.21
C ALA A 296 -2.64 -13.29 25.36
N ALA A 297 -3.40 -13.15 24.27
CA ALA A 297 -4.76 -12.64 24.29
C ALA A 297 -5.75 -13.55 25.04
N CYS A 298 -5.58 -14.88 24.96
CA CYS A 298 -6.38 -15.83 25.76
C CYS A 298 -6.03 -15.79 27.24
N GLU A 299 -4.79 -15.42 27.63
CA GLU A 299 -4.40 -15.22 29.02
C GLU A 299 -4.89 -13.88 29.56
N ASP A 300 -4.74 -12.81 28.77
CA ASP A 300 -5.15 -11.44 29.11
C ASP A 300 -5.63 -10.68 27.86
N PRO A 301 -6.92 -10.42 27.69
CA PRO A 301 -7.43 -9.64 26.54
C PRO A 301 -6.92 -8.20 26.43
N GLY A 302 -6.33 -7.62 27.48
CA GLY A 302 -5.61 -6.35 27.39
C GLY A 302 -4.42 -6.41 26.42
N PHE A 303 -3.99 -7.62 26.03
CA PHE A 303 -2.95 -7.83 25.04
C PHE A 303 -3.32 -7.22 23.67
N PHE A 304 -4.59 -7.24 23.26
CA PHE A 304 -5.02 -6.61 21.99
C PHE A 304 -4.64 -5.13 21.94
N SER A 305 -4.92 -4.38 22.98
CA SER A 305 -4.56 -2.96 23.07
C SER A 305 -3.05 -2.73 23.09
N HIS A 306 -2.30 -3.60 23.79
CA HIS A 306 -0.84 -3.53 23.79
C HIS A 306 -0.26 -3.82 22.40
N PHE A 307 -0.78 -4.82 21.69
CA PHE A 307 -0.36 -5.17 20.35
C PHE A 307 -0.80 -4.12 19.33
N GLY A 308 -1.97 -3.52 19.52
CA GLY A 308 -2.43 -2.38 18.72
C GLY A 308 -1.50 -1.16 18.81
N ARG A 309 -0.95 -0.87 20.00
CA ARG A 309 0.08 0.18 20.14
C ARG A 309 1.40 -0.17 19.47
N VAL A 310 1.74 -1.45 19.36
CA VAL A 310 2.90 -1.89 18.58
C VAL A 310 2.65 -1.65 17.08
N ALA A 311 1.50 -2.08 16.57
CA ALA A 311 1.13 -1.88 15.17
C ALA A 311 1.09 -0.38 14.79
N ALA A 312 0.51 0.46 15.66
CA ALA A 312 0.46 1.91 15.45
C ALA A 312 1.84 2.61 15.41
N LYS A 313 2.90 1.96 15.90
CA LYS A 313 4.29 2.45 15.87
C LYS A 313 5.16 1.73 14.86
N SER A 314 4.58 0.81 14.13
CA SER A 314 5.28 0.09 13.07
C SER A 314 4.95 0.73 11.72
N GLU A 315 5.94 0.77 10.80
CA GLU A 315 5.68 1.24 9.45
C GLU A 315 4.47 0.51 8.87
N ASN A 316 3.56 1.25 8.28
CA ASN A 316 2.38 0.77 7.60
C ASN A 316 2.32 1.38 6.19
N TYR A 317 1.61 0.74 5.30
CA TYR A 317 1.75 1.01 3.88
C TYR A 317 0.42 1.34 3.20
N GLY A 318 0.45 2.20 2.19
CA GLY A 318 -0.65 2.55 1.32
C GLY A 318 -1.73 3.45 1.94
N GLY A 319 -1.64 3.72 3.23
CA GLY A 319 -2.61 4.49 4.00
C GLY A 319 -3.44 3.61 4.94
N ASN A 320 -3.68 4.12 6.16
CA ASN A 320 -4.50 3.48 7.19
C ASN A 320 -5.18 4.57 8.06
N THR A 321 -5.80 5.54 7.40
CA THR A 321 -6.57 6.63 8.01
C THR A 321 -7.95 6.75 7.39
N ARG A 322 -8.82 7.56 8.00
CA ARG A 322 -10.17 7.82 7.48
C ARG A 322 -10.15 8.52 6.12
N GLU A 323 -9.18 9.44 5.92
CA GLU A 323 -9.07 10.22 4.68
C GLU A 323 -8.40 9.43 3.56
N GLN A 324 -7.42 8.59 3.89
CA GLN A 324 -6.69 7.80 2.89
C GLN A 324 -7.34 6.47 2.56
N GLY A 325 -8.24 5.96 3.42
CA GLY A 325 -8.72 4.58 3.40
C GLY A 325 -7.79 3.63 4.15
N TYR A 326 -8.06 2.33 4.07
CA TYR A 326 -7.35 1.32 4.86
C TYR A 326 -6.87 0.16 4.00
N THR A 327 -5.55 -0.03 3.94
CA THR A 327 -4.94 -1.23 3.34
C THR A 327 -4.85 -2.38 4.34
N ASN A 328 -4.84 -2.07 5.62
CA ASN A 328 -4.58 -3.01 6.71
C ASN A 328 -3.22 -3.74 6.57
N MET A 329 -2.19 -3.04 6.06
CA MET A 329 -0.85 -3.57 5.85
C MET A 329 0.17 -2.92 6.78
N VAL A 330 0.95 -3.76 7.49
CA VAL A 330 2.03 -3.35 8.41
C VAL A 330 3.31 -4.08 8.06
N ASP A 331 4.48 -3.46 8.26
CA ASP A 331 5.76 -4.12 8.11
C ASP A 331 5.90 -5.27 9.12
N LEU A 332 6.12 -6.49 8.62
CA LEU A 332 6.19 -7.69 9.46
C LEU A 332 7.38 -7.67 10.41
N GLY A 333 8.56 -7.28 9.94
CA GLY A 333 9.78 -7.29 10.76
C GLY A 333 9.78 -6.14 11.77
N HIS A 334 9.28 -4.96 11.40
CA HIS A 334 9.16 -3.83 12.32
C HIS A 334 8.16 -4.16 13.44
N MET A 335 6.98 -4.68 13.10
CA MET A 335 5.99 -5.16 14.07
C MET A 335 6.57 -6.26 14.99
N ALA A 336 7.31 -7.22 14.44
CA ALA A 336 7.98 -8.25 15.25
C ALA A 336 9.04 -7.63 16.18
N ARG A 337 9.83 -6.68 15.70
CA ARG A 337 10.84 -5.97 16.49
C ARG A 337 10.22 -5.21 17.66
N GLN A 338 9.18 -4.43 17.39
CA GLN A 338 8.46 -3.62 18.37
C GLN A 338 7.72 -4.50 19.42
N SER A 339 7.33 -5.73 19.07
CA SER A 339 6.66 -6.67 19.99
C SER A 339 7.61 -7.61 20.74
N SER A 340 8.94 -7.51 20.51
CA SER A 340 9.92 -8.48 21.02
C SER A 340 9.97 -8.60 22.55
N ASP A 341 9.59 -7.57 23.30
CA ASP A 341 9.49 -7.60 24.75
C ASP A 341 8.24 -8.37 25.25
N MET A 342 7.24 -8.55 24.40
CA MET A 342 5.98 -9.24 24.71
C MET A 342 5.93 -10.66 24.15
N LEU A 343 6.51 -10.89 22.96
CA LEU A 343 6.44 -12.14 22.21
C LEU A 343 7.84 -12.67 21.91
N GLY A 344 8.19 -13.81 22.51
CA GLY A 344 9.53 -14.41 22.35
C GLY A 344 9.80 -14.94 20.94
N SER A 345 8.75 -15.32 20.20
CA SER A 345 8.83 -15.80 18.81
C SER A 345 9.12 -14.68 17.80
N ALA A 346 9.00 -13.41 18.17
CA ALA A 346 9.35 -12.29 17.32
C ALA A 346 10.76 -12.40 16.70
N LYS A 347 11.72 -12.91 17.50
CA LYS A 347 13.08 -13.14 17.01
C LYS A 347 13.15 -14.15 15.86
N ASP A 348 12.35 -15.21 15.90
CA ASP A 348 12.36 -16.24 14.87
C ASP A 348 11.80 -15.68 13.54
N VAL A 349 10.85 -14.71 13.61
CA VAL A 349 10.35 -13.98 12.44
C VAL A 349 11.48 -13.12 11.85
N LEU A 350 12.18 -12.34 12.69
CA LEU A 350 13.29 -11.48 12.23
C LEU A 350 14.42 -12.31 11.60
N ASP A 351 14.84 -13.41 12.24
CA ASP A 351 15.88 -14.29 11.72
C ASP A 351 15.46 -14.91 10.35
N ALA A 352 14.18 -15.27 10.18
CA ALA A 352 13.68 -15.85 8.95
C ALA A 352 13.49 -14.80 7.83
N LEU A 353 13.11 -13.58 8.15
CA LEU A 353 13.07 -12.46 7.20
C LEU A 353 14.48 -12.15 6.66
N GLU A 354 15.49 -12.04 7.54
CA GLU A 354 16.89 -11.81 7.15
C GLU A 354 17.41 -12.92 6.22
N ASP A 355 16.92 -14.16 6.38
CA ASP A 355 17.31 -15.29 5.54
C ASP A 355 16.63 -15.29 4.16
N CYS A 356 15.38 -14.79 4.03
CA CYS A 356 14.63 -14.87 2.77
C CYS A 356 14.58 -13.54 1.99
N VAL A 357 14.62 -12.37 2.62
CA VAL A 357 14.72 -11.08 1.92
C VAL A 357 16.19 -10.82 1.58
N LEU A 358 16.54 -11.01 0.32
CA LEU A 358 17.93 -10.96 -0.14
C LEU A 358 18.44 -9.55 -0.41
N TYR A 359 17.53 -8.65 -0.78
CA TYR A 359 17.85 -7.28 -1.13
C TYR A 359 16.60 -6.41 -1.01
N GLN A 360 16.79 -5.15 -0.67
CA GLN A 360 15.73 -4.15 -0.70
C GLN A 360 16.30 -2.77 -0.93
N VAL A 361 15.48 -1.90 -1.51
CA VAL A 361 15.68 -0.45 -1.59
C VAL A 361 14.51 0.23 -0.89
N GLY A 362 14.76 1.37 -0.26
CA GLY A 362 13.75 2.15 0.43
C GLY A 362 14.10 3.63 0.48
N GLY A 363 13.10 4.47 0.48
CA GLY A 363 13.22 5.92 0.63
C GLY A 363 13.60 6.33 2.05
N GLN A 364 13.88 7.62 2.23
CA GLN A 364 14.32 8.13 3.54
C GLN A 364 13.24 8.04 4.62
N TYR A 365 11.96 7.90 4.26
CA TYR A 365 10.83 7.73 5.18
C TYR A 365 10.32 6.28 5.23
N ARG A 366 11.14 5.31 4.75
CA ARG A 366 10.88 3.86 4.81
C ARG A 366 12.10 3.09 5.31
N THR A 367 12.75 3.64 6.34
CA THR A 367 14.02 3.09 6.88
C THR A 367 13.83 1.83 7.72
N GLU A 368 12.63 1.60 8.22
CA GLU A 368 12.28 0.43 9.04
C GLU A 368 11.64 -0.70 8.24
N ALA A 369 11.39 -0.48 6.94
CA ALA A 369 10.89 -1.50 6.01
C ALA A 369 11.79 -2.73 6.01
N THR A 370 11.19 -3.92 6.06
CA THR A 370 11.93 -5.19 6.14
C THR A 370 11.73 -6.10 4.93
N GLY A 371 11.02 -5.62 3.91
CA GLY A 371 10.84 -6.23 2.61
C GLY A 371 9.59 -7.11 2.48
N LEU A 372 8.86 -7.38 3.56
CA LEU A 372 7.56 -8.06 3.52
C LEU A 372 6.61 -7.48 4.58
N SER A 373 5.44 -7.08 4.14
CA SER A 373 4.32 -6.69 5.01
C SER A 373 3.44 -7.88 5.39
N CYS A 374 2.58 -7.68 6.38
CA CYS A 374 1.51 -8.61 6.74
C CYS A 374 0.23 -7.85 7.08
N TYR A 375 -0.88 -8.58 7.16
CA TYR A 375 -2.16 -8.00 7.54
C TYR A 375 -2.17 -7.62 9.04
N TYR A 376 -2.69 -6.41 9.33
CA TYR A 376 -3.13 -5.96 10.64
C TYR A 376 -4.44 -5.19 10.48
N SER A 377 -5.46 -5.47 11.30
CA SER A 377 -6.77 -4.80 11.20
C SER A 377 -6.71 -3.40 11.83
N TYR A 378 -6.36 -2.38 11.04
CA TYR A 378 -6.32 -1.00 11.53
C TYR A 378 -7.71 -0.37 11.70
N ASN A 379 -8.65 -0.74 10.83
CA ASN A 379 -10.02 -0.19 10.83
C ASN A 379 -11.03 -0.98 11.66
N GLY A 380 -10.63 -2.12 12.23
CA GLY A 380 -11.55 -2.97 12.98
C GLY A 380 -12.73 -3.53 12.19
N ASP A 381 -12.70 -3.42 10.84
CA ASP A 381 -13.80 -3.86 9.98
C ASP A 381 -13.84 -5.38 9.85
N VAL A 382 -14.99 -5.96 10.20
CA VAL A 382 -15.19 -7.42 10.20
C VAL A 382 -15.33 -7.97 8.78
N ASP A 383 -15.83 -7.19 7.83
CA ASP A 383 -15.99 -7.63 6.43
C ASP A 383 -14.62 -7.67 5.72
N ASP A 384 -13.76 -6.67 5.95
CA ASP A 384 -12.35 -6.68 5.49
C ASP A 384 -11.58 -7.84 6.09
N PHE A 385 -11.75 -8.09 7.39
CA PHE A 385 -11.14 -9.25 8.03
C PHE A 385 -11.59 -10.57 7.40
N TRP A 386 -12.89 -10.75 7.05
CA TRP A 386 -13.34 -11.97 6.38
C TRP A 386 -12.76 -12.12 4.98
N GLY A 387 -12.48 -11.03 4.27
CA GLY A 387 -11.69 -11.04 3.04
C GLY A 387 -10.32 -11.68 3.27
N TYR A 388 -9.57 -11.14 4.22
CA TYR A 388 -8.26 -11.66 4.63
C TYR A 388 -8.33 -13.12 5.14
N ALA A 389 -9.33 -13.48 5.94
CA ALA A 389 -9.47 -14.82 6.53
C ALA A 389 -9.58 -15.95 5.48
N ASN A 390 -9.97 -15.63 4.25
CA ASN A 390 -10.05 -16.60 3.16
C ASN A 390 -8.69 -16.90 2.49
N ILE A 391 -7.66 -16.07 2.70
CA ILE A 391 -6.32 -16.28 2.16
C ILE A 391 -5.64 -17.46 2.89
N GLY A 392 -4.75 -18.19 2.23
CA GLY A 392 -4.20 -19.46 2.71
C GLY A 392 -3.20 -19.38 3.87
N THR A 393 -2.65 -18.20 4.22
CA THR A 393 -1.57 -18.01 5.19
C THR A 393 -2.04 -17.79 6.64
N GLY A 394 -1.16 -18.01 7.62
CA GLY A 394 -1.23 -17.45 8.96
C GLY A 394 -2.48 -17.81 9.77
N ALA A 395 -2.83 -19.09 9.88
CA ALA A 395 -4.05 -19.52 10.59
C ALA A 395 -4.17 -18.95 12.01
N ALA A 396 -3.07 -18.81 12.74
CA ALA A 396 -3.07 -18.31 14.11
C ALA A 396 -3.48 -16.83 14.19
N PHE A 397 -2.99 -15.96 13.28
CA PHE A 397 -3.41 -14.56 13.23
C PHE A 397 -4.87 -14.41 12.82
N LYS A 398 -5.43 -15.29 11.99
CA LYS A 398 -6.86 -15.28 11.67
C LYS A 398 -7.71 -15.58 12.89
N TYR A 399 -7.29 -16.50 13.74
CA TYR A 399 -7.97 -16.73 15.03
C TYR A 399 -7.76 -15.56 16.00
N PHE A 400 -6.59 -14.94 15.99
CA PHE A 400 -6.31 -13.75 16.80
C PHE A 400 -7.27 -12.61 16.44
N TYR A 401 -7.37 -12.23 15.16
CA TYR A 401 -8.28 -11.17 14.71
C TYR A 401 -9.75 -11.56 14.83
N ALA A 402 -10.13 -12.83 14.56
CA ALA A 402 -11.50 -13.28 14.82
C ALA A 402 -11.91 -13.09 16.28
N TYR A 403 -11.02 -13.45 17.21
CA TYR A 403 -11.27 -13.26 18.64
C TYR A 403 -11.30 -11.78 19.04
N GLU A 404 -10.37 -10.98 18.53
CA GLU A 404 -10.32 -9.53 18.77
C GLU A 404 -11.63 -8.85 18.33
N LEU A 405 -11.99 -9.02 17.05
CA LEU A 405 -13.07 -8.26 16.40
C LEU A 405 -14.47 -8.77 16.77
N THR A 406 -14.63 -10.06 17.03
CA THR A 406 -15.96 -10.66 17.27
C THR A 406 -16.18 -11.14 18.72
N GLY A 407 -15.11 -11.28 19.50
CA GLY A 407 -15.14 -11.90 20.83
C GLY A 407 -15.36 -13.42 20.80
N GLU A 408 -15.40 -14.04 19.62
CA GLU A 408 -15.76 -15.45 19.41
C GLU A 408 -14.75 -16.14 18.46
N LEU A 409 -14.67 -17.47 18.56
CA LEU A 409 -14.00 -18.33 17.61
C LEU A 409 -14.95 -19.41 17.11
N ASP A 410 -14.80 -19.82 15.87
CA ASP A 410 -15.51 -20.96 15.32
C ASP A 410 -15.07 -22.30 15.96
N ASP A 411 -15.67 -23.43 15.55
CA ASP A 411 -15.34 -24.75 16.10
C ASP A 411 -13.86 -25.10 15.91
N SER A 412 -13.23 -24.68 14.81
CA SER A 412 -11.80 -24.94 14.52
C SER A 412 -10.89 -24.08 15.36
N GLY A 413 -11.18 -22.80 15.51
CA GLY A 413 -10.46 -21.89 16.41
C GLY A 413 -10.57 -22.31 17.87
N MET A 414 -11.76 -22.75 18.32
CA MET A 414 -11.94 -23.30 19.66
C MET A 414 -11.19 -24.61 19.86
N GLU A 415 -11.04 -25.46 18.83
CA GLU A 415 -10.17 -26.65 18.90
C GLU A 415 -8.69 -26.24 18.94
N TYR A 416 -8.30 -25.22 18.18
CA TYR A 416 -6.95 -24.69 18.14
C TYR A 416 -6.50 -24.22 19.54
N ILE A 417 -7.28 -23.36 20.21
CA ILE A 417 -6.93 -22.85 21.54
C ILE A 417 -6.98 -23.96 22.63
N LYS A 418 -7.84 -24.98 22.48
CA LYS A 418 -7.83 -26.14 23.40
C LYS A 418 -6.53 -26.93 23.32
N ASN A 419 -5.94 -27.05 22.11
CA ASN A 419 -4.61 -27.66 21.96
C ASN A 419 -3.52 -26.82 22.65
N MET A 420 -3.73 -25.50 22.80
CA MET A 420 -2.90 -24.59 23.57
C MET A 420 -3.25 -24.57 25.09
N GLN A 421 -4.21 -25.41 25.54
CA GLN A 421 -4.68 -25.60 26.92
C GLN A 421 -5.63 -24.48 27.40
N PHE A 422 -6.29 -23.76 26.55
CA PHE A 422 -7.36 -22.83 26.90
C PHE A 422 -8.74 -23.49 26.66
N GLU A 423 -9.61 -23.45 27.65
CA GLU A 423 -10.94 -24.07 27.57
C GLU A 423 -12.05 -23.05 27.21
N GLU A 424 -11.84 -21.78 27.54
CA GLU A 424 -12.79 -20.68 27.36
C GLU A 424 -12.03 -19.43 26.92
N LEU A 425 -12.71 -18.54 26.16
CA LEU A 425 -12.22 -17.22 25.85
C LEU A 425 -12.63 -16.23 26.94
N PRO A 426 -11.69 -15.43 27.48
CA PRO A 426 -12.05 -14.26 28.27
C PRO A 426 -12.89 -13.25 27.47
N GLU A 427 -13.66 -12.42 28.17
CA GLU A 427 -14.38 -11.32 27.51
C GLU A 427 -13.41 -10.24 27.04
N VAL A 428 -13.48 -9.86 25.76
CA VAL A 428 -12.67 -8.77 25.20
C VAL A 428 -13.17 -7.45 25.76
N LYS A 429 -12.26 -6.65 26.30
CA LYS A 429 -12.55 -5.30 26.76
C LYS A 429 -12.26 -4.30 25.64
N ASN A 430 -13.19 -3.40 25.43
CA ASN A 430 -13.09 -2.33 24.44
C ASN A 430 -13.77 -1.05 24.96
N LEU A 431 -13.71 0.03 24.19
CA LEU A 431 -14.33 1.30 24.57
C LEU A 431 -15.85 1.21 24.76
N LEU A 432 -16.53 0.26 24.11
CA LEU A 432 -17.97 0.05 24.29
C LEU A 432 -18.31 -0.61 25.63
N SER A 433 -17.33 -1.20 26.33
CA SER A 433 -17.50 -1.88 27.61
C SER A 433 -17.25 -1.00 28.83
N VAL A 434 -16.75 0.22 28.63
CA VAL A 434 -16.44 1.20 29.69
C VAL A 434 -17.27 2.46 29.53
N ASP A 435 -17.43 3.18 30.61
CA ASP A 435 -18.10 4.49 30.65
C ASP A 435 -17.09 5.50 31.20
N TRP A 436 -16.45 6.23 30.27
CA TRP A 436 -15.53 7.32 30.59
C TRP A 436 -16.13 8.70 30.33
N ASP A 437 -17.46 8.77 30.15
CA ASP A 437 -18.18 10.02 30.08
C ASP A 437 -17.95 10.84 31.37
N GLY A 438 -17.50 12.10 31.20
CA GLY A 438 -17.11 12.96 32.31
C GLY A 438 -15.86 12.49 33.08
N ALA A 439 -14.95 11.73 32.45
CA ALA A 439 -13.65 11.43 33.04
C ALA A 439 -12.92 12.71 33.47
N PRO A 440 -12.16 12.69 34.60
CA PRO A 440 -11.50 13.89 35.11
C PRO A 440 -10.56 14.52 34.11
N LEU A 441 -10.86 15.74 33.71
CA LEU A 441 -10.10 16.60 32.82
C LEU A 441 -9.73 17.86 33.58
N ASP A 442 -8.45 18.17 33.71
CA ASP A 442 -7.91 19.28 34.49
C ASP A 442 -6.79 20.00 33.72
N VAL A 443 -6.39 21.18 34.21
CA VAL A 443 -5.28 21.98 33.66
C VAL A 443 -4.25 22.23 34.75
N THR A 444 -2.98 22.02 34.44
CA THR A 444 -1.87 22.32 35.34
C THR A 444 -1.67 23.83 35.53
N ASP A 445 -0.88 24.23 36.53
CA ASP A 445 -0.52 25.64 36.77
C ASP A 445 0.20 26.28 35.56
N ASP A 446 0.83 25.48 34.70
CA ASP A 446 1.55 25.90 33.48
C ASP A 446 0.64 25.91 32.22
N GLY A 447 -0.65 25.59 32.36
CA GLY A 447 -1.63 25.64 31.27
C GLY A 447 -1.72 24.35 30.42
N ILE A 448 -1.07 23.25 30.82
CA ILE A 448 -1.14 21.95 30.15
C ILE A 448 -2.39 21.22 30.60
N SER A 449 -3.25 20.80 29.69
CA SER A 449 -4.38 19.97 30.02
C SER A 449 -4.00 18.51 30.24
N TYR A 450 -4.77 17.78 31.02
CA TYR A 450 -4.58 16.35 31.18
C TYR A 450 -5.87 15.62 31.49
N LEU A 451 -6.00 14.43 30.88
CA LEU A 451 -7.12 13.50 31.04
C LEU A 451 -6.69 12.36 31.99
N THR A 452 -7.57 12.01 32.94
CA THR A 452 -7.33 10.89 33.88
C THR A 452 -8.38 9.81 33.71
N LEU A 453 -7.99 8.68 33.10
CA LEU A 453 -8.86 7.51 32.88
C LEU A 453 -8.65 6.41 33.93
N GLY A 454 -7.48 6.40 34.57
CA GLY A 454 -7.05 5.35 35.48
C GLY A 454 -6.32 4.20 34.80
N PRO A 455 -5.75 3.26 35.57
CA PRO A 455 -4.85 2.24 35.07
C PRO A 455 -5.51 1.23 34.09
N GLU A 456 -6.83 1.11 34.09
CA GLU A 456 -7.56 0.23 33.16
C GLU A 456 -7.46 0.72 31.70
N ALA A 457 -7.13 2.00 31.46
CA ALA A 457 -6.90 2.53 30.12
C ALA A 457 -5.78 1.78 29.40
N ASN A 458 -4.76 1.31 30.11
CA ASN A 458 -3.67 0.54 29.51
C ASN A 458 -4.12 -0.75 28.82
N ASP A 459 -5.18 -1.38 29.33
CA ASP A 459 -5.70 -2.65 28.81
C ASP A 459 -6.83 -2.49 27.78
N ILE A 460 -7.25 -1.24 27.52
CA ILE A 460 -8.39 -0.94 26.63
C ILE A 460 -7.95 -0.12 25.43
N LEU A 461 -7.06 0.87 25.62
CA LEU A 461 -6.68 1.80 24.55
C LEU A 461 -5.51 1.28 23.71
N ALA A 462 -5.70 1.24 22.41
CA ALA A 462 -4.64 1.06 21.43
C ALA A 462 -3.98 2.39 21.01
N GLY A 463 -4.71 3.50 21.14
CA GLY A 463 -4.20 4.83 20.83
C GLY A 463 -4.89 5.92 21.63
N ILE A 464 -4.21 7.05 21.74
CA ILE A 464 -4.76 8.29 22.26
C ILE A 464 -4.10 9.46 21.54
N GLY A 465 -4.90 10.40 21.11
CA GLY A 465 -4.50 11.63 20.48
C GLY A 465 -5.47 12.74 20.84
N PHE A 466 -5.53 13.75 20.03
CA PHE A 466 -6.52 14.81 20.15
C PHE A 466 -7.00 15.30 18.80
N SER A 467 -8.24 15.77 18.78
CA SER A 467 -8.83 16.54 17.68
C SER A 467 -8.91 18.02 18.09
N LEU A 468 -8.55 18.91 17.16
CA LEU A 468 -8.57 20.36 17.36
C LEU A 468 -9.66 20.99 16.49
N TYR A 469 -10.43 21.91 17.09
CA TYR A 469 -11.53 22.61 16.44
C TYR A 469 -11.40 24.12 16.65
N TYR A 470 -11.70 24.90 15.62
CA TYR A 470 -11.98 26.33 15.76
C TYR A 470 -13.48 26.53 16.03
N VAL A 471 -13.83 27.36 16.99
CA VAL A 471 -15.22 27.60 17.40
C VAL A 471 -15.60 29.07 17.16
N ASP A 472 -16.58 29.29 16.30
CA ASP A 472 -17.22 30.60 16.08
C ASP A 472 -18.64 30.62 16.66
N GLU A 473 -18.76 31.21 17.86
CA GLU A 473 -20.05 31.32 18.54
C GLU A 473 -21.03 32.27 17.85
N GLU A 474 -20.53 33.29 17.11
CA GLU A 474 -21.38 34.27 16.44
C GLU A 474 -22.10 33.65 15.23
N ASP A 475 -21.38 32.85 14.45
CA ASP A 475 -21.90 32.15 13.27
C ASP A 475 -22.40 30.74 13.61
N ASN A 476 -22.29 30.29 14.87
CA ASN A 476 -22.63 28.94 15.33
C ASN A 476 -21.93 27.84 14.50
N LEU A 477 -20.63 28.02 14.27
CA LEU A 477 -19.78 27.15 13.45
C LEU A 477 -18.70 26.47 14.32
N MET A 478 -18.49 25.19 14.11
CA MET A 478 -17.34 24.44 14.59
C MET A 478 -16.59 23.88 13.39
N LEU A 479 -15.34 24.29 13.24
CA LEU A 479 -14.47 23.90 12.16
C LEU A 479 -13.45 22.90 12.70
N TRP A 480 -13.43 21.69 12.17
CA TRP A 480 -12.44 20.69 12.53
C TRP A 480 -11.12 21.01 11.82
N LEU A 481 -10.05 21.20 12.58
CA LEU A 481 -8.71 21.50 12.06
C LEU A 481 -7.91 20.23 11.77
N GLY A 482 -8.24 19.11 12.44
CA GLY A 482 -7.61 17.82 12.25
C GLY A 482 -7.22 17.13 13.55
N THR A 483 -6.32 16.17 13.43
CA THR A 483 -5.86 15.29 14.52
C THR A 483 -4.35 15.34 14.69
N ASP A 484 -3.90 15.11 15.93
CA ASP A 484 -2.49 14.94 16.29
C ASP A 484 -2.38 14.01 17.51
N ASN A 485 -1.24 13.37 17.69
CA ASN A 485 -0.97 12.49 18.82
C ASN A 485 0.23 12.95 19.67
N ASP A 486 0.74 14.17 19.48
CA ASP A 486 1.84 14.73 20.29
C ASP A 486 1.37 14.92 21.74
N MET A 487 1.56 13.86 22.55
CA MET A 487 1.08 13.75 23.91
C MET A 487 2.09 13.07 24.82
N ASN A 488 2.07 13.45 26.09
CA ASN A 488 2.84 12.77 27.15
C ASN A 488 1.93 11.75 27.87
N ALA A 489 2.09 10.46 27.59
CA ALA A 489 1.25 9.39 28.09
C ALA A 489 1.89 8.66 29.28
N ASP A 490 1.23 8.67 30.45
CA ASP A 490 1.51 7.79 31.58
C ASP A 490 0.53 6.59 31.54
N TRP A 491 0.88 5.60 30.73
CA TRP A 491 0.05 4.40 30.53
C TRP A 491 -0.17 3.60 31.82
N GLU A 492 0.83 3.56 32.75
CA GLU A 492 0.71 2.80 34.00
C GLU A 492 -0.39 3.36 34.90
N ASN A 493 -0.57 4.68 34.95
CA ASN A 493 -1.57 5.37 35.72
C ASN A 493 -2.80 5.79 34.93
N GLY A 494 -2.79 5.68 33.61
CA GLY A 494 -3.84 6.12 32.70
C GLY A 494 -4.05 7.63 32.77
N VAL A 495 -2.96 8.40 32.70
CA VAL A 495 -2.96 9.87 32.70
C VAL A 495 -2.28 10.37 31.45
N PHE A 496 -2.97 11.24 30.71
CA PHE A 496 -2.52 11.71 29.41
C PHE A 496 -2.48 13.23 29.38
N TYR A 497 -1.32 13.80 29.09
CA TYR A 497 -1.07 15.24 29.06
C TYR A 497 -0.93 15.70 27.62
N ASP A 498 -1.58 16.80 27.24
CA ASP A 498 -1.32 17.42 25.94
C ASP A 498 0.12 17.97 25.86
N ASN A 499 0.64 18.06 24.64
CA ASN A 499 1.89 18.75 24.32
C ASN A 499 1.63 19.87 23.29
N PHE A 500 0.39 20.33 23.19
CA PHE A 500 -0.03 21.30 22.21
C PHE A 500 0.66 22.66 22.42
N ARG A 501 1.29 23.16 21.35
CA ARG A 501 2.13 24.38 21.39
C ARG A 501 1.41 25.64 20.87
N GLY A 502 0.14 25.53 20.47
CA GLY A 502 -0.64 26.65 19.90
C GLY A 502 -0.25 26.96 18.44
N VAL A 503 0.26 25.98 17.73
CA VAL A 503 0.59 26.06 16.30
C VAL A 503 -0.20 25.01 15.53
N TRP A 504 -0.37 25.21 14.22
CA TRP A 504 -1.02 24.27 13.34
C TRP A 504 -0.43 24.33 11.93
N GLY A 505 -0.66 23.28 11.12
CA GLY A 505 -0.10 23.18 9.78
C GLY A 505 -0.66 24.20 8.80
N SER A 506 0.18 24.69 7.91
CA SER A 506 -0.19 25.65 6.86
C SER A 506 0.62 25.42 5.58
N ILE A 507 0.00 25.75 4.44
CA ILE A 507 0.67 25.86 3.14
C ILE A 507 0.76 27.33 2.78
N ASP A 508 1.98 27.87 2.62
CA ASP A 508 2.23 29.30 2.34
C ASP A 508 1.51 30.25 3.33
N GLY A 509 1.37 29.82 4.61
CA GLY A 509 0.69 30.57 5.65
C GLY A 509 -0.85 30.53 5.58
N ASN A 510 -1.43 29.69 4.72
CA ASN A 510 -2.85 29.34 4.73
C ASN A 510 -3.01 28.08 5.58
N MET A 511 -3.71 28.19 6.71
CA MET A 511 -3.98 27.04 7.58
C MET A 511 -4.73 25.95 6.80
N VAL A 512 -4.45 24.67 7.10
CA VAL A 512 -5.07 23.52 6.44
C VAL A 512 -5.60 22.53 7.48
N PHE A 513 -6.59 21.73 7.09
CA PHE A 513 -6.91 20.51 7.80
C PHE A 513 -5.75 19.51 7.64
N MET A 514 -5.40 18.79 8.68
CA MET A 514 -4.42 17.71 8.58
C MET A 514 -4.79 16.56 9.52
N GLU A 515 -4.57 15.33 9.04
CA GLU A 515 -4.77 14.09 9.80
C GLU A 515 -3.43 13.37 9.90
N LEU A 516 -3.09 12.90 11.11
CA LEU A 516 -1.91 12.07 11.31
C LEU A 516 -2.03 10.78 10.51
N SER A 517 -1.07 10.48 9.65
CA SER A 517 -1.08 9.29 8.79
C SER A 517 -0.03 8.25 9.16
N ASP A 518 1.16 8.68 9.60
CA ASP A 518 2.24 7.78 9.99
C ASP A 518 3.19 8.45 10.98
N GLU A 519 3.81 7.67 11.86
CA GLU A 519 4.76 8.17 12.87
C GLU A 519 5.89 7.16 13.09
N SER A 520 7.11 7.67 13.12
CA SER A 520 8.30 6.91 13.50
C SER A 520 9.11 7.65 14.58
N GLU A 521 10.28 7.10 14.95
CA GLU A 521 11.22 7.79 15.84
C GLU A 521 11.87 9.01 15.16
N ASP A 522 11.91 9.05 13.81
CA ASP A 522 12.62 10.04 13.01
C ASP A 522 11.72 11.07 12.32
N TYR A 523 10.42 10.77 12.15
CA TYR A 523 9.47 11.66 11.47
C TYR A 523 8.04 11.46 11.93
N THR A 524 7.19 12.47 11.63
CA THR A 524 5.73 12.37 11.66
C THR A 524 5.17 12.81 10.31
N MET A 525 4.24 12.03 9.74
CA MET A 525 3.61 12.29 8.46
C MET A 525 2.13 12.60 8.64
N PHE A 526 1.62 13.57 7.87
CA PHE A 526 0.22 13.95 7.85
C PHE A 526 -0.35 13.90 6.44
N SER A 527 -1.64 13.61 6.37
CA SER A 527 -2.48 13.73 5.18
C SER A 527 -3.25 15.03 5.22
N VAL A 528 -3.22 15.79 4.14
CA VAL A 528 -3.91 17.07 3.99
C VAL A 528 -4.84 17.00 2.78
N PRO A 529 -6.17 16.85 2.97
CA PRO A 529 -7.11 16.80 1.86
C PRO A 529 -7.19 18.16 1.15
N ILE A 530 -7.08 18.13 -0.17
CA ILE A 530 -7.10 19.31 -1.04
C ILE A 530 -7.85 19.03 -2.34
N LEU A 531 -8.30 20.10 -3.00
CA LEU A 531 -8.51 20.02 -4.45
C LEU A 531 -7.25 20.51 -5.15
N LEU A 532 -6.64 19.65 -5.94
CA LEU A 532 -5.50 19.99 -6.79
C LEU A 532 -6.00 20.14 -8.22
N ASN A 533 -6.02 21.38 -8.73
CA ASN A 533 -6.62 21.72 -10.04
C ASN A 533 -8.11 21.30 -10.16
N GLY A 534 -8.83 21.21 -9.04
CA GLY A 534 -10.26 20.91 -8.97
C GLY A 534 -10.60 19.43 -8.79
N GLU A 535 -9.61 18.56 -8.64
CA GLU A 535 -9.74 17.13 -8.31
C GLU A 535 -9.28 16.86 -6.88
N GLU A 536 -9.91 15.91 -6.19
CA GLU A 536 -9.61 15.58 -4.79
C GLU A 536 -8.33 14.76 -4.67
N TYR A 537 -7.44 15.18 -3.77
CA TYR A 537 -6.19 14.53 -3.43
C TYR A 537 -5.88 14.67 -1.94
N ASN A 538 -5.07 13.76 -1.44
CA ASN A 538 -4.43 13.82 -0.13
C ASN A 538 -2.97 14.24 -0.30
N LEU A 539 -2.63 15.47 0.06
CA LEU A 539 -1.26 15.96 0.06
C LEU A 539 -0.52 15.35 1.26
N GLN A 540 0.57 14.64 0.98
CA GLN A 540 1.41 14.05 2.01
C GLN A 540 2.47 15.07 2.45
N VAL A 541 2.49 15.38 3.74
CA VAL A 541 3.47 16.28 4.35
C VAL A 541 4.15 15.58 5.52
N VAL A 542 5.44 15.85 5.71
CA VAL A 542 6.25 15.18 6.71
C VAL A 542 7.08 16.18 7.49
N TYR A 543 7.14 16.01 8.80
CA TYR A 543 8.09 16.68 9.68
C TYR A 543 9.21 15.72 10.06
N ASP A 544 10.41 16.01 9.66
CA ASP A 544 11.61 15.23 9.96
C ASP A 544 12.25 15.75 11.26
N PHE A 545 12.30 14.92 12.30
CA PHE A 545 12.88 15.27 13.61
C PHE A 545 14.39 15.44 13.57
N THR A 546 15.08 14.89 12.57
CA THR A 546 16.54 14.96 12.45
C THR A 546 16.97 16.28 11.84
N THR A 547 16.26 16.77 10.83
CA THR A 547 16.51 18.05 10.17
C THR A 547 15.74 19.20 10.80
N GLU A 548 14.70 18.92 11.56
CA GLU A 548 13.72 19.89 12.10
C GLU A 548 13.03 20.70 10.99
N GLU A 549 12.76 20.06 9.83
CA GLU A 549 12.17 20.71 8.66
C GLU A 549 10.88 19.97 8.20
N TRP A 550 9.95 20.72 7.63
CA TRP A 550 8.79 20.19 6.93
C TRP A 550 9.09 19.97 5.44
N SER A 551 8.49 18.94 4.86
CA SER A 551 8.56 18.65 3.42
C SER A 551 7.19 18.25 2.88
N ILE A 552 6.93 18.62 1.62
CA ILE A 552 5.77 18.13 0.85
C ILE A 552 6.28 17.01 -0.05
N LEU A 553 5.76 15.79 0.10
CA LEU A 553 6.18 14.62 -0.68
C LEU A 553 5.45 14.53 -2.01
N GLY A 554 4.20 14.96 -2.06
CA GLY A 554 3.32 14.88 -3.22
C GLY A 554 1.89 14.65 -2.80
N ALA A 555 1.01 14.43 -3.76
CA ALA A 555 -0.42 14.22 -3.53
C ALA A 555 -0.86 12.89 -4.17
N ARG A 556 -1.68 12.11 -3.47
CA ARG A 556 -2.31 10.89 -3.95
C ARG A 556 -3.82 10.94 -3.75
N GLN A 557 -4.56 10.26 -4.60
CA GLN A 557 -5.94 9.90 -4.26
C GLN A 557 -5.89 8.81 -3.18
N GLY A 558 -6.89 8.59 -2.43
CA GLY A 558 -6.89 7.54 -1.40
C GLY A 558 -7.11 6.15 -1.99
N ILE A 559 -7.38 5.18 -1.12
CA ILE A 559 -7.82 3.85 -1.50
C ILE A 559 -9.31 3.90 -1.76
N ASP A 560 -9.75 3.36 -2.89
CA ASP A 560 -11.16 3.33 -3.25
C ASP A 560 -11.91 2.12 -2.65
N ASP A 561 -13.23 2.06 -2.88
CA ASP A 561 -14.08 0.97 -2.41
C ASP A 561 -13.70 -0.42 -2.97
N THR A 562 -12.86 -0.50 -4.00
CA THR A 562 -12.36 -1.76 -4.58
C THR A 562 -11.08 -2.26 -3.87
N GLY A 563 -10.50 -1.45 -3.00
CA GLY A 563 -9.22 -1.69 -2.33
C GLY A 563 -8.01 -1.40 -3.24
N MET A 564 -8.23 -0.69 -4.35
CA MET A 564 -7.20 -0.24 -5.26
C MET A 564 -6.42 0.92 -4.65
N ALA A 565 -5.11 0.79 -4.53
CA ALA A 565 -4.23 1.86 -4.10
C ALA A 565 -3.81 2.73 -5.28
N ASP A 566 -3.91 4.06 -5.13
CA ASP A 566 -3.47 5.00 -6.15
C ASP A 566 -1.95 4.94 -6.36
N LYS A 567 -1.53 4.60 -7.57
CA LYS A 567 -0.13 4.53 -7.99
C LYS A 567 0.42 5.92 -8.37
N GLU A 568 -0.43 6.90 -8.69
CA GLU A 568 0.01 8.22 -9.13
C GLU A 568 0.37 9.13 -7.93
N LEU A 569 1.67 9.20 -7.57
CA LEU A 569 2.17 10.27 -6.72
C LEU A 569 2.38 11.54 -7.56
N ARG A 570 1.47 12.49 -7.43
CA ARG A 570 1.53 13.76 -8.14
C ARG A 570 2.35 14.79 -7.38
N LEU A 571 3.52 15.14 -7.90
CA LEU A 571 4.31 16.25 -7.37
C LEU A 571 3.65 17.59 -7.71
N LEU A 572 3.71 18.56 -6.79
CA LEU A 572 3.23 19.91 -7.05
C LEU A 572 4.09 20.60 -8.11
N GLU A 573 3.45 21.21 -9.10
CA GLU A 573 4.12 21.99 -10.14
C GLU A 573 3.79 23.48 -10.04
N GLU A 574 4.73 24.37 -10.46
CA GLU A 574 4.44 25.80 -10.55
C GLU A 574 3.23 26.08 -11.45
N GLY A 575 2.22 26.73 -10.88
CA GLY A 575 1.00 27.07 -11.57
C GLY A 575 -0.18 26.17 -11.22
N ASP A 576 0.02 25.09 -10.48
CA ASP A 576 -1.09 24.30 -9.91
C ASP A 576 -1.95 25.17 -8.98
N GLU A 577 -3.24 24.90 -8.93
CA GLU A 577 -4.17 25.54 -8.01
C GLU A 577 -4.52 24.57 -6.88
N ILE A 578 -4.19 24.93 -5.64
CA ILE A 578 -4.61 24.21 -4.44
C ILE A 578 -5.82 24.91 -3.85
N THR A 579 -6.90 24.17 -3.60
CA THR A 579 -8.04 24.64 -2.82
C THR A 579 -8.13 23.79 -1.55
N THR A 580 -8.17 24.44 -0.38
CA THR A 580 -8.25 23.75 0.91
C THR A 580 -9.62 23.10 1.11
N ILE A 581 -9.63 21.90 1.65
CA ILE A 581 -10.83 21.19 2.10
C ILE A 581 -10.89 21.25 3.62
N TRP A 582 -12.07 21.55 4.14
CA TRP A 582 -12.34 21.66 5.56
C TRP A 582 -13.59 20.89 5.93
N TYR A 583 -13.71 20.51 7.19
CA TYR A 583 -14.88 19.85 7.75
C TYR A 583 -15.51 20.73 8.82
N ALA A 584 -16.80 20.99 8.69
CA ALA A 584 -17.53 21.84 9.61
C ALA A 584 -18.85 21.23 10.05
N ALA A 585 -19.23 21.56 11.30
CA ALA A 585 -20.52 21.24 11.89
C ALA A 585 -21.07 22.50 12.61
N THR A 586 -22.32 22.41 13.11
CA THR A 586 -22.82 23.44 13.99
C THR A 586 -22.15 23.36 15.37
N ALA A 587 -21.86 24.50 15.99
CA ALA A 587 -21.24 24.57 17.31
C ALA A 587 -22.06 23.88 18.43
N THR A 588 -23.33 23.56 18.17
CA THR A 588 -24.19 22.79 19.08
C THR A 588 -23.90 21.29 19.05
N GLY A 589 -23.11 20.80 18.06
CA GLY A 589 -22.63 19.41 18.02
C GLY A 589 -23.67 18.34 17.66
N ASP A 590 -24.85 18.73 17.17
CA ASP A 590 -25.94 17.79 16.84
C ASP A 590 -25.89 17.31 15.37
N ASP A 591 -25.00 17.87 14.55
CA ASP A 591 -24.89 17.59 13.11
C ASP A 591 -23.55 16.89 12.81
N ASP A 592 -23.54 16.05 11.80
CA ASP A 592 -22.32 15.46 11.25
C ASP A 592 -21.43 16.54 10.61
N PHE A 593 -20.12 16.36 10.58
CA PHE A 593 -19.21 17.24 9.86
C PHE A 593 -19.40 17.08 8.36
N GLU A 594 -19.58 18.22 7.66
CA GLU A 594 -19.68 18.27 6.21
C GLU A 594 -18.42 18.92 5.62
N ALA A 595 -17.90 18.33 4.53
CA ALA A 595 -16.77 18.86 3.79
C ALA A 595 -17.17 20.12 3.02
N TYR A 596 -16.31 21.13 3.00
CA TYR A 596 -16.44 22.33 2.18
C TYR A 596 -15.08 22.85 1.73
N THR A 597 -15.05 23.55 0.61
CA THR A 597 -13.84 24.19 0.09
C THR A 597 -13.75 25.64 0.55
N ALA A 598 -12.53 26.10 0.84
CA ALA A 598 -12.28 27.46 1.29
C ALA A 598 -11.26 28.19 0.40
N ASP A 599 -10.06 28.44 0.89
CA ASP A 599 -9.08 29.26 0.20
C ASP A 599 -8.47 28.54 -1.02
N THR A 600 -8.31 29.30 -2.11
CA THR A 600 -7.61 28.81 -3.33
C THR A 600 -6.37 29.66 -3.55
N PHE A 601 -5.24 29.03 -3.76
CA PHE A 601 -3.97 29.68 -4.07
C PHE A 601 -3.17 28.90 -5.12
N THR A 602 -2.21 29.57 -5.73
CA THR A 602 -1.41 28.98 -6.82
C THR A 602 -0.05 28.54 -6.29
N VAL A 603 0.35 27.34 -6.64
CA VAL A 603 1.68 26.80 -6.33
C VAL A 603 2.77 27.59 -7.05
N THR A 604 3.81 27.91 -6.34
CA THR A 604 5.01 28.62 -6.83
C THR A 604 6.26 27.83 -6.50
N ALA A 605 7.42 28.23 -7.02
CA ALA A 605 8.70 27.61 -6.65
C ALA A 605 9.08 27.75 -5.16
N ASP A 606 8.41 28.67 -4.44
CA ASP A 606 8.65 28.94 -3.01
C ASP A 606 7.55 28.32 -2.13
N THR A 607 6.57 27.59 -2.70
CA THR A 607 5.49 26.96 -1.94
C THR A 607 6.06 25.94 -0.97
N SER A 608 5.65 26.05 0.30
CA SER A 608 6.14 25.21 1.40
C SER A 608 5.02 24.92 2.40
N PHE A 609 5.18 23.81 3.10
CA PHE A 609 4.41 23.52 4.31
C PHE A 609 5.20 23.97 5.53
N ASP A 610 4.52 24.55 6.52
CA ASP A 610 5.14 24.96 7.78
C ASP A 610 4.06 25.08 8.87
N GLU A 611 4.47 25.15 10.13
CA GLU A 611 3.59 25.50 11.25
C GLU A 611 3.33 27.01 11.28
N MET A 612 2.12 27.38 11.66
CA MET A 612 1.78 28.78 11.97
C MET A 612 1.13 28.89 13.35
N GLU A 613 1.34 30.03 14.02
CA GLU A 613 0.62 30.33 15.27
C GLU A 613 -0.89 30.40 15.00
N LEU A 614 -1.70 29.82 15.91
CA LEU A 614 -3.14 29.92 15.81
C LEU A 614 -3.57 31.40 15.80
N PRO A 615 -4.43 31.83 14.87
CA PRO A 615 -5.04 33.14 14.88
C PRO A 615 -5.79 33.43 16.19
N ASP A 616 -5.99 34.75 16.50
CA ASP A 616 -6.85 35.14 17.61
C ASP A 616 -8.23 34.50 17.46
N GLY A 617 -8.70 33.81 18.50
CA GLY A 617 -9.99 33.11 18.47
C GLY A 617 -10.14 32.12 19.61
N SER A 618 -11.24 31.39 19.62
CA SER A 618 -11.51 30.33 20.57
C SER A 618 -11.42 28.99 19.88
N TYR A 619 -10.66 28.07 20.48
CA TYR A 619 -10.42 26.74 19.99
C TYR A 619 -10.87 25.71 21.01
N SER A 620 -11.36 24.57 20.55
CA SER A 620 -11.72 23.42 21.36
C SER A 620 -10.83 22.24 21.00
N MET A 621 -10.24 21.62 21.98
CA MET A 621 -9.52 20.37 21.85
C MET A 621 -10.25 19.29 22.63
N VAL A 622 -10.40 18.12 22.05
CA VAL A 622 -10.89 16.91 22.74
C VAL A 622 -9.85 15.80 22.64
N TYR A 623 -9.64 15.09 23.72
CA TYR A 623 -8.83 13.87 23.66
C TYR A 623 -9.61 12.81 22.90
N GLU A 624 -8.96 12.17 21.95
CA GLU A 624 -9.50 11.10 21.14
C GLU A 624 -8.93 9.77 21.61
N MET A 625 -9.76 8.91 22.14
CA MET A 625 -9.41 7.59 22.63
C MET A 625 -9.77 6.55 21.59
N ARG A 626 -8.84 5.66 21.24
CA ARG A 626 -9.07 4.58 20.26
C ARG A 626 -8.72 3.23 20.87
N ASP A 627 -9.57 2.22 20.70
CA ASP A 627 -9.24 0.83 21.05
C ASP A 627 -8.68 0.04 19.86
N ALA A 628 -8.36 -1.23 20.06
CA ALA A 628 -7.78 -2.09 19.02
C ALA A 628 -8.78 -2.50 17.93
N MET A 629 -10.07 -2.25 18.12
CA MET A 629 -11.14 -2.49 17.14
C MET A 629 -11.58 -1.21 16.41
N ASP A 630 -10.77 -0.17 16.48
CA ASP A 630 -11.05 1.16 15.93
C ASP A 630 -12.34 1.84 16.45
N ASN A 631 -12.80 1.47 17.66
CA ASN A 631 -13.84 2.24 18.31
C ASN A 631 -13.24 3.50 18.92
N TYR A 632 -14.01 4.60 18.87
CA TYR A 632 -13.60 5.91 19.35
C TYR A 632 -14.47 6.38 20.52
N ALA A 633 -13.82 7.09 21.45
CA ALA A 633 -14.48 7.86 22.48
C ALA A 633 -13.75 9.21 22.66
N TYR A 634 -14.48 10.23 23.08
CA TYR A 634 -13.96 11.58 23.20
C TYR A 634 -14.12 12.09 24.64
N SER A 635 -13.18 12.93 25.10
CA SER A 635 -13.28 13.61 26.39
C SER A 635 -14.21 14.81 26.33
N ASP A 636 -14.50 15.39 27.50
CA ASP A 636 -14.94 16.77 27.57
C ASP A 636 -13.93 17.72 26.90
N ALA A 637 -14.37 18.92 26.52
CA ALA A 637 -13.55 19.86 25.76
C ALA A 637 -12.57 20.64 26.65
N VAL A 638 -11.36 20.81 26.13
CA VAL A 638 -10.42 21.85 26.60
C VAL A 638 -10.55 23.06 25.69
N ILE A 639 -10.71 24.24 26.26
CA ILE A 639 -10.83 25.49 25.51
C ILE A 639 -9.50 26.25 25.55
N PHE A 640 -9.02 26.64 24.38
CA PHE A 640 -7.88 27.53 24.21
C PHE A 640 -8.36 28.87 23.64
N ASP A 641 -8.29 29.92 24.44
CA ASP A 641 -8.54 31.30 23.98
C ASP A 641 -7.20 31.93 23.57
N CYS A 642 -7.00 32.11 22.27
CA CYS A 642 -5.82 32.75 21.69
C CYS A 642 -6.11 34.26 21.48
N ALA A 643 -5.25 35.10 22.06
CA ALA A 643 -5.34 36.55 21.89
C ALA A 643 -3.96 37.22 22.01
N ASP A 644 -3.58 38.04 21.03
CA ASP A 644 -2.31 38.78 20.99
C ASP A 644 -1.08 37.86 21.19
N GLY A 645 -1.14 36.58 20.75
CA GLY A 645 -0.06 35.56 20.88
C GLY A 645 0.04 34.94 22.28
N GLU A 646 -0.94 35.19 23.17
CA GLU A 646 -1.05 34.47 24.46
C GLU A 646 -2.20 33.45 24.38
N ILE A 647 -1.98 32.25 24.95
CA ILE A 647 -2.99 31.18 25.03
C ILE A 647 -3.44 31.04 26.46
N GLN A 648 -4.75 31.05 26.66
CA GLN A 648 -5.37 30.77 27.96
C GLN A 648 -6.14 29.46 27.88
N THR A 649 -5.71 28.45 28.63
CA THR A 649 -6.32 27.11 28.67
C THR A 649 -7.35 27.03 29.80
N THR A 650 -8.55 26.52 29.48
CA THR A 650 -9.60 26.22 30.45
C THR A 650 -10.29 24.92 30.09
N VAL A 651 -10.85 24.21 31.09
CA VAL A 651 -11.69 23.03 30.82
C VAL A 651 -13.15 23.49 30.74
N PHE A 652 -13.84 23.05 29.71
CA PHE A 652 -15.28 23.25 29.60
C PHE A 652 -15.97 22.37 30.65
N THR A 653 -16.74 22.97 31.55
CA THR A 653 -17.57 22.23 32.50
C THR A 653 -19.01 22.63 32.28
N GLU A 654 -19.90 21.71 31.94
CA GLU A 654 -21.33 21.94 31.85
C GLU A 654 -21.92 22.55 33.14
#